data_a865232f374acb3241c17912debcfd10
#
_entry.id   a865232f374acb3241c17912debcfd10
#
_cell.length_a   1.000
_cell.length_b   1.000
_cell.length_c   1.000
_cell.angle_alpha   90.00
_cell.angle_beta   90.00
_cell.angle_gamma   90.00
#
_symmetry.space_group_name_H-M   'P 1'
#
loop_
_entity.id
_entity.type
_entity.pdbx_description
1 polymer ?
#
loop_
_entity_poly.entity_id
_entity_poly.type
_entity_poly.pdbx_seq_one_letter_code
_entity_poly.pdbx_strand_id
1 'polypeptide(L)'
;MGFGDISIPYWEESGHVLKICKVTGLRFWTRDINRDTCGDTNEDPYTFIGNPIIEGFDSRGKQLKDEMRETFLSFFDSKGHTRIDPYPVIARWRDDIHLTIASIADFQPHVTSGMVPPPANPLGISQPCIRLTDVAAVGRSGRHLSTFEMMAHHAFNRPMDGNVVYWIDRCVRYCDELLVEKLGIESTSITYVENPWSGGGNAGPALEVIVGGLELATLVFMNLEEDEEGEITIKGQKYSEMKLQIIDTGYGLERFCWAAAGTPTIYEAIYPESIDWLKTISGFDSFLDSLDIRVEMEVLLSELSRLAGILNIDVGTDVEELYRNLSERLSDNGISISLDDLKKVTEPLSSIYAIPDHMHAICNMLGDGLVPSNSKAGYLVRMLARRVCRMKESLSIPASLSELGAHHIHTHLEIDGFIQSEEGILKILELEEARYHEMLRKGRAAVKTALKSTPLDSRQINDEILFRLSEERGLNPDMVVSIAKELGWPNLEVRVGFTADMAARNALMTKAASKTKDRKEVFEISDIEATQLDFYEDTGALEFQAEVLHCIPLTKDMISGLTFSGEVESIPSYAVVTDRTLFYPEGGGQLGDQGRLLQDDNEFVVLDTKSQDGVIFHFTEKPLVPGEVKGILDRDRRKQLMDHHTAVHIVGGAARNILGPHIWQAGSNKGARYARLDITHHSRLTRQEIEAIEDLANNIVESNPKIKKEVLERSEADRKYGFDIYQGGPPKHNRIRVISIGDFDIQACGGTHHDQASSIGELRILKSSQVQDGVERLQIVAGETSRDHSRRQERILSEASEVLGVHSDDLPKAVSRFFEEWKSQQKRIESLEEEIVRLRTSGGGDDSVMIDGVRYVIMEVDGAVSYTHLTLPTKRIV
;
A
#
# COMPACT_ATOMS: atom_id res chain seq x y z
N MET A 1 1.18 34.27 0.86
CA MET A 1 1.72 35.06 -0.24
C MET A 1 0.69 35.12 -1.34
N GLY A 2 0.15 36.24 -1.66
CA GLY A 2 -0.65 36.44 -2.86
C GLY A 2 0.25 36.78 -4.04
N PHE A 3 -0.25 36.69 -5.26
CA PHE A 3 0.46 37.13 -6.47
C PHE A 3 0.79 38.66 -6.49
N GLY A 4 0.56 39.36 -5.38
CA GLY A 4 0.65 40.83 -5.29
C GLY A 4 1.96 41.47 -5.77
N ASP A 5 3.04 40.69 -5.85
CA ASP A 5 4.35 41.13 -6.32
C ASP A 5 4.81 40.41 -7.62
N ILE A 6 3.99 39.52 -8.20
CA ILE A 6 4.33 38.80 -9.42
C ILE A 6 3.68 39.50 -10.59
N SER A 7 4.51 40.11 -11.44
CA SER A 7 4.06 40.68 -12.72
C SER A 7 3.91 39.55 -13.76
N ILE A 8 2.73 39.43 -14.32
CA ILE A 8 2.45 38.53 -15.46
C ILE A 8 2.08 39.43 -16.64
N PRO A 9 3.04 39.78 -17.52
CA PRO A 9 2.80 40.64 -18.67
C PRO A 9 1.67 40.20 -19.57
N TYR A 10 1.47 38.86 -19.64
CA TYR A 10 0.39 38.29 -20.44
C TYR A 10 -1.01 38.76 -20.04
N TRP A 11 -1.27 39.09 -18.78
CA TRP A 11 -2.59 39.57 -18.36
C TRP A 11 -2.98 40.88 -19.07
N GLU A 12 -2.00 41.80 -19.20
CA GLU A 12 -2.22 43.08 -19.89
C GLU A 12 -2.37 42.86 -21.40
N GLU A 13 -1.50 42.04 -21.99
CA GLU A 13 -1.53 41.74 -23.43
C GLU A 13 -2.83 41.06 -23.88
N SER A 14 -3.35 40.15 -23.05
CA SER A 14 -4.54 39.36 -23.37
C SER A 14 -5.86 39.93 -22.89
N GLY A 15 -5.81 41.12 -22.22
CA GLY A 15 -6.98 41.85 -21.75
C GLY A 15 -7.65 41.30 -20.51
N HIS A 16 -6.92 40.50 -19.69
CA HIS A 16 -7.43 40.05 -18.40
C HIS A 16 -7.47 41.22 -17.38
N VAL A 17 -8.49 41.18 -16.55
CA VAL A 17 -8.69 42.10 -15.44
C VAL A 17 -8.67 41.36 -14.10
N LEU A 18 -8.05 41.93 -13.09
CA LEU A 18 -8.06 41.39 -11.74
C LEU A 18 -9.36 41.78 -11.04
N LYS A 19 -10.03 40.81 -10.45
CA LYS A 19 -11.27 40.97 -9.66
C LYS A 19 -11.17 40.25 -8.34
N ILE A 20 -12.09 40.54 -7.43
CA ILE A 20 -12.27 39.85 -6.15
C ILE A 20 -13.64 39.17 -6.19
N CYS A 21 -13.67 37.88 -5.94
CA CYS A 21 -14.90 37.10 -5.90
C CYS A 21 -15.80 37.59 -4.74
N LYS A 22 -17.04 37.93 -5.07
CA LYS A 22 -18.02 38.43 -4.06
C LYS A 22 -18.42 37.37 -3.02
N VAL A 23 -18.25 36.08 -3.34
CA VAL A 23 -18.63 34.95 -2.49
C VAL A 23 -17.45 34.48 -1.63
N THR A 24 -16.30 34.20 -2.25
CA THR A 24 -15.13 33.62 -1.57
C THR A 24 -14.13 34.64 -1.07
N GLY A 25 -14.14 35.87 -1.63
CA GLY A 25 -13.12 36.88 -1.36
C GLY A 25 -11.77 36.60 -2.05
N LEU A 26 -11.63 35.52 -2.83
CA LEU A 26 -10.42 35.20 -3.57
C LEU A 26 -10.22 36.14 -4.75
N ARG A 27 -8.97 36.38 -5.09
CA ARG A 27 -8.56 37.15 -6.27
C ARG A 27 -8.58 36.25 -7.47
N PHE A 28 -9.14 36.75 -8.61
CA PHE A 28 -9.15 36.01 -9.86
C PHE A 28 -8.99 36.92 -11.09
N TRP A 29 -8.44 36.35 -12.14
CA TRP A 29 -8.24 37.02 -13.43
C TRP A 29 -9.22 36.50 -14.45
N THR A 30 -9.82 37.39 -15.22
CA THR A 30 -10.83 37.04 -16.25
C THR A 30 -10.83 38.09 -17.38
N ARG A 31 -11.27 37.68 -18.59
CA ARG A 31 -11.56 38.58 -19.69
C ARG A 31 -13.00 39.13 -19.67
N ASP A 32 -13.85 38.56 -18.82
CA ASP A 32 -15.21 39.06 -18.64
C ASP A 32 -15.26 40.09 -17.52
N ILE A 33 -15.35 41.39 -17.93
CA ILE A 33 -15.42 42.53 -17.01
C ILE A 33 -16.69 42.51 -16.11
N ASN A 34 -17.73 41.81 -16.51
CA ASN A 34 -18.99 41.75 -15.76
C ASN A 34 -19.06 40.60 -14.74
N ARG A 35 -18.09 39.69 -14.75
CA ARG A 35 -18.05 38.55 -13.85
C ARG A 35 -17.75 38.98 -12.43
N ASP A 36 -18.56 38.56 -11.45
CA ASP A 36 -18.45 38.90 -10.03
C ASP A 36 -18.02 37.72 -9.14
N THR A 37 -18.09 36.50 -9.68
CA THR A 37 -17.65 35.27 -9.02
C THR A 37 -16.43 34.65 -9.68
N CYS A 38 -15.63 33.91 -8.94
CA CYS A 38 -14.46 33.22 -9.50
C CYS A 38 -14.84 31.99 -10.37
N GLY A 39 -16.11 31.56 -10.34
CA GLY A 39 -16.60 30.44 -11.13
C GLY A 39 -16.58 29.11 -10.39
N ASP A 40 -16.00 29.02 -9.20
CA ASP A 40 -16.02 27.81 -8.32
C ASP A 40 -16.62 28.22 -6.96
N THR A 41 -17.89 28.56 -6.96
CA THR A 41 -18.61 28.92 -5.73
C THR A 41 -19.95 28.16 -5.67
N ASN A 42 -20.57 28.17 -4.50
CA ASN A 42 -21.91 27.60 -4.33
C ASN A 42 -23.03 28.39 -5.08
N GLU A 43 -22.70 29.47 -5.78
CA GLU A 43 -23.60 30.22 -6.67
C GLU A 43 -23.32 29.91 -8.15
N ASP A 44 -22.23 29.21 -8.51
CA ASP A 44 -21.82 28.95 -9.87
C ASP A 44 -22.22 27.50 -10.29
N PRO A 45 -23.33 27.30 -11.03
CA PRO A 45 -23.71 25.99 -11.52
C PRO A 45 -22.80 25.53 -12.67
N TYR A 46 -22.74 24.24 -12.91
CA TYR A 46 -22.08 23.70 -14.11
C TYR A 46 -22.85 24.10 -15.38
N THR A 47 -22.25 24.96 -16.20
CA THR A 47 -22.91 25.44 -17.42
C THR A 47 -22.69 24.54 -18.63
N PHE A 48 -21.69 23.66 -18.58
CA PHE A 48 -21.36 22.75 -19.69
C PHE A 48 -22.22 21.49 -19.76
N ILE A 49 -22.99 21.15 -18.71
CA ILE A 49 -23.91 20.01 -18.73
C ILE A 49 -25.02 20.27 -19.73
N GLY A 50 -25.14 19.40 -20.77
CA GLY A 50 -26.03 19.56 -21.90
C GLY A 50 -25.57 20.59 -22.92
N ASN A 51 -24.44 21.26 -22.70
CA ASN A 51 -23.87 22.25 -23.60
C ASN A 51 -22.34 22.19 -23.58
N PRO A 52 -21.72 21.20 -24.24
CA PRO A 52 -20.26 20.99 -24.21
C PRO A 52 -19.49 22.28 -24.51
N ILE A 53 -18.41 22.53 -23.77
CA ILE A 53 -17.58 23.75 -23.91
C ILE A 53 -16.23 23.47 -24.58
N ILE A 54 -15.93 22.21 -24.86
CA ILE A 54 -14.74 21.80 -25.63
C ILE A 54 -15.25 21.21 -26.95
N GLU A 55 -14.72 21.71 -28.06
CA GLU A 55 -15.17 21.33 -29.40
C GLU A 55 -14.24 20.30 -30.07
N GLY A 56 -14.77 19.54 -31.03
CA GLY A 56 -14.00 18.62 -31.88
C GLY A 56 -13.81 17.22 -31.30
N PHE A 57 -14.56 16.83 -30.27
CA PHE A 57 -14.53 15.50 -29.64
C PHE A 57 -15.95 14.89 -29.72
N ASP A 58 -16.16 13.92 -30.61
CA ASP A 58 -17.43 13.21 -30.77
C ASP A 58 -17.44 11.81 -30.14
N SER A 59 -16.27 11.35 -29.65
CA SER A 59 -16.07 10.06 -28.99
C SER A 59 -16.51 10.09 -27.52
N ARG A 60 -16.60 8.89 -26.88
CA ARG A 60 -16.94 8.72 -25.48
C ARG A 60 -16.01 7.65 -24.83
N GLY A 61 -16.04 7.55 -23.53
CA GLY A 61 -15.34 6.51 -22.79
C GLY A 61 -13.83 6.53 -23.02
N LYS A 62 -13.25 5.33 -23.20
CA LYS A 62 -11.81 5.16 -23.43
C LYS A 62 -11.29 5.97 -24.62
N GLN A 63 -12.02 5.95 -25.74
CA GLN A 63 -11.59 6.66 -26.95
C GLN A 63 -11.49 8.17 -26.72
N LEU A 64 -12.44 8.78 -26.04
CA LEU A 64 -12.39 10.21 -25.68
C LEU A 64 -11.18 10.52 -24.78
N LYS A 65 -10.90 9.66 -23.80
CA LYS A 65 -9.71 9.81 -22.93
C LYS A 65 -8.43 9.76 -23.76
N ASP A 66 -8.29 8.80 -24.67
CA ASP A 66 -7.10 8.62 -25.50
C ASP A 66 -6.89 9.82 -26.45
N GLU A 67 -7.96 10.32 -27.09
CA GLU A 67 -7.93 11.49 -27.96
C GLU A 67 -7.56 12.78 -27.18
N MET A 68 -8.12 12.98 -26.01
CA MET A 68 -7.83 14.13 -25.15
C MET A 68 -6.39 14.11 -24.65
N ARG A 69 -5.92 12.95 -24.15
CA ARG A 69 -4.55 12.74 -23.70
C ARG A 69 -3.55 13.03 -24.81
N GLU A 70 -3.79 12.49 -26.01
CA GLU A 70 -2.91 12.71 -27.15
C GLU A 70 -2.92 14.18 -27.60
N THR A 71 -4.07 14.84 -27.56
CA THR A 71 -4.19 16.28 -27.87
C THR A 71 -3.32 17.11 -26.92
N PHE A 72 -3.35 16.83 -25.63
CA PHE A 72 -2.55 17.51 -24.64
C PHE A 72 -1.05 17.24 -24.83
N LEU A 73 -0.66 15.98 -24.91
CA LEU A 73 0.75 15.60 -25.02
C LEU A 73 1.39 16.11 -26.32
N SER A 74 0.70 16.00 -27.45
CA SER A 74 1.17 16.54 -28.74
C SER A 74 1.26 18.05 -28.75
N PHE A 75 0.35 18.78 -28.07
CA PHE A 75 0.46 20.22 -27.89
C PHE A 75 1.77 20.59 -27.17
N PHE A 76 2.06 19.97 -26.01
CA PHE A 76 3.26 20.28 -25.27
C PHE A 76 4.55 19.80 -25.95
N ASP A 77 4.51 18.69 -26.67
CA ASP A 77 5.61 18.25 -27.55
C ASP A 77 5.95 19.32 -28.59
N SER A 78 4.92 19.92 -29.24
CA SER A 78 5.08 21.04 -30.18
C SER A 78 5.70 22.31 -29.53
N LYS A 79 5.58 22.44 -28.21
CA LYS A 79 6.19 23.52 -27.42
C LYS A 79 7.58 23.15 -26.87
N GLY A 80 8.13 22.01 -27.26
CA GLY A 80 9.47 21.54 -26.92
C GLY A 80 9.57 20.77 -25.58
N HIS A 81 8.46 20.28 -25.05
CA HIS A 81 8.46 19.38 -23.89
C HIS A 81 8.72 17.95 -24.35
N THR A 82 9.59 17.24 -23.65
CA THR A 82 9.82 15.81 -23.92
C THR A 82 8.72 15.00 -23.28
N ARG A 83 8.00 14.20 -24.08
CA ARG A 83 7.03 13.25 -23.57
C ARG A 83 7.74 12.12 -22.82
N ILE A 84 7.30 11.83 -21.59
CA ILE A 84 7.77 10.70 -20.79
C ILE A 84 6.62 9.75 -20.48
N ASP A 85 6.96 8.48 -20.27
CA ASP A 85 6.02 7.45 -19.84
C ASP A 85 5.53 7.69 -18.41
N PRO A 86 4.29 7.35 -18.08
CA PRO A 86 3.77 7.47 -16.72
C PRO A 86 4.49 6.51 -15.76
N TYR A 87 4.55 6.90 -14.50
CA TYR A 87 5.05 6.07 -13.42
C TYR A 87 3.93 5.13 -12.93
N PRO A 88 4.28 3.99 -12.30
CA PRO A 88 3.29 3.12 -11.69
C PRO A 88 2.41 3.84 -10.65
N VAL A 89 1.17 3.40 -10.46
CA VAL A 89 0.32 3.96 -9.40
C VAL A 89 0.80 3.55 -8.00
N ILE A 90 1.64 2.51 -7.90
CA ILE A 90 2.30 2.10 -6.65
C ILE A 90 3.66 2.79 -6.56
N ALA A 91 3.80 3.73 -5.63
CA ALA A 91 5.00 4.57 -5.49
C ALA A 91 6.17 3.80 -4.83
N ARG A 92 6.81 2.88 -5.57
CA ARG A 92 7.92 2.04 -5.07
C ARG A 92 9.27 2.73 -5.01
N TRP A 93 9.42 3.87 -5.67
CA TRP A 93 10.65 4.69 -5.69
C TRP A 93 10.80 5.63 -4.49
N ARG A 94 9.79 5.67 -3.60
CA ARG A 94 9.76 6.49 -2.38
C ARG A 94 9.05 5.75 -1.24
N ASP A 95 9.29 6.14 0.01
CA ASP A 95 8.81 5.43 1.20
C ASP A 95 7.79 6.22 2.05
N ASP A 96 7.54 7.48 1.70
CA ASP A 96 6.64 8.39 2.42
C ASP A 96 5.18 8.32 1.94
N ILE A 97 4.95 7.88 0.69
CA ILE A 97 3.61 7.61 0.15
C ILE A 97 3.50 6.17 -0.35
N HIS A 98 2.29 5.67 -0.47
CA HIS A 98 2.02 4.33 -1.01
C HIS A 98 1.50 4.34 -2.45
N LEU A 99 0.77 5.40 -2.81
CA LEU A 99 0.11 5.56 -4.09
C LEU A 99 0.52 6.89 -4.72
N THR A 100 0.62 6.92 -6.03
CA THR A 100 0.83 8.14 -6.80
C THR A 100 -0.45 8.97 -6.78
N ILE A 101 -0.39 10.17 -6.21
CA ILE A 101 -1.56 11.04 -5.99
C ILE A 101 -1.58 12.28 -6.90
N ALA A 102 -0.48 12.56 -7.58
CA ALA A 102 -0.28 13.67 -8.50
C ALA A 102 0.97 13.40 -9.34
N SER A 103 1.10 14.02 -10.51
CA SER A 103 2.28 13.88 -11.38
C SER A 103 3.58 14.36 -10.71
N ILE A 104 3.53 15.42 -9.91
CA ILE A 104 4.71 15.90 -9.18
C ILE A 104 5.23 14.89 -8.15
N ALA A 105 4.39 13.98 -7.66
CA ALA A 105 4.79 12.93 -6.74
C ALA A 105 5.85 11.98 -7.32
N ASP A 106 5.93 11.89 -8.64
CA ASP A 106 6.94 11.10 -9.36
C ASP A 106 8.35 11.67 -9.18
N PHE A 107 8.43 12.98 -8.97
CA PHE A 107 9.68 13.74 -8.86
C PHE A 107 10.04 14.11 -7.42
N GLN A 108 9.08 14.04 -6.48
CA GLN A 108 9.31 14.31 -5.07
C GLN A 108 9.89 13.08 -4.35
N PRO A 109 10.74 13.27 -3.32
CA PRO A 109 11.44 14.49 -2.98
C PRO A 109 12.77 14.68 -3.75
N HIS A 110 13.20 13.70 -4.52
CA HIS A 110 14.58 13.62 -5.04
C HIS A 110 14.90 14.62 -6.14
N VAL A 111 13.97 14.81 -7.09
CA VAL A 111 14.15 15.79 -8.18
C VAL A 111 13.83 17.20 -7.67
N THR A 112 12.78 17.34 -6.86
CA THR A 112 12.38 18.67 -6.34
C THR A 112 13.40 19.28 -5.38
N SER A 113 14.16 18.46 -4.65
CA SER A 113 15.30 18.92 -3.85
C SER A 113 16.56 19.24 -4.68
N GLY A 114 16.56 18.88 -5.97
CA GLY A 114 17.74 19.03 -6.84
C GLY A 114 18.81 17.94 -6.65
N MET A 115 18.53 16.92 -5.84
CA MET A 115 19.45 15.80 -5.59
C MET A 115 19.62 14.93 -6.84
N VAL A 116 18.54 14.71 -7.59
CA VAL A 116 18.51 13.91 -8.83
C VAL A 116 18.07 14.81 -9.99
N PRO A 117 18.67 14.76 -11.17
CA PRO A 117 18.19 15.48 -12.33
C PRO A 117 16.83 14.91 -12.79
N PRO A 118 15.93 15.74 -13.35
CA PRO A 118 14.71 15.27 -13.95
C PRO A 118 15.00 14.38 -15.17
N PRO A 119 14.10 13.43 -15.52
CA PRO A 119 14.28 12.57 -16.69
C PRO A 119 14.35 13.32 -18.01
N ALA A 120 13.68 14.47 -18.09
CA ALA A 120 13.74 15.45 -19.17
C ALA A 120 13.39 16.84 -18.63
N ASN A 121 13.78 17.92 -19.33
CA ASN A 121 13.49 19.27 -18.89
C ASN A 121 13.42 20.26 -20.08
N PRO A 122 12.23 20.77 -20.46
CA PRO A 122 10.92 20.50 -19.86
C PRO A 122 10.34 19.16 -20.29
N LEU A 123 9.36 18.67 -19.55
CA LEU A 123 8.69 17.40 -19.84
C LEU A 123 7.15 17.50 -19.83
N GLY A 124 6.51 16.57 -20.53
CA GLY A 124 5.07 16.34 -20.53
C GLY A 124 4.74 14.90 -20.16
N ILE A 125 3.72 14.71 -19.34
CA ILE A 125 3.30 13.40 -18.82
C ILE A 125 1.77 13.36 -18.66
N SER A 126 1.18 12.16 -18.76
CA SER A 126 -0.17 11.89 -18.28
C SER A 126 -0.08 10.78 -17.25
N GLN A 127 -0.20 11.15 -15.97
CA GLN A 127 0.06 10.28 -14.84
C GLN A 127 -1.23 9.72 -14.25
N PRO A 128 -1.45 8.39 -14.28
CA PRO A 128 -2.50 7.74 -13.50
C PRO A 128 -2.31 7.98 -12.00
N CYS A 129 -3.35 8.47 -11.34
CA CYS A 129 -3.33 8.83 -9.93
C CYS A 129 -4.45 8.13 -9.18
N ILE A 130 -4.24 7.83 -7.90
CA ILE A 130 -5.24 7.26 -7.00
C ILE A 130 -5.36 8.14 -5.77
N ARG A 131 -6.57 8.68 -5.52
CA ARG A 131 -6.93 9.46 -4.32
C ARG A 131 -8.16 8.86 -3.66
N LEU A 132 -8.02 8.44 -2.43
CA LEU A 132 -9.10 7.79 -1.67
C LEU A 132 -9.63 8.66 -0.52
N THR A 133 -9.22 9.93 -0.44
CA THR A 133 -9.72 10.89 0.56
C THR A 133 -11.22 11.06 0.46
N ASP A 134 -11.74 11.18 -0.77
CA ASP A 134 -13.13 11.49 -1.07
C ASP A 134 -13.93 10.27 -1.55
N VAL A 135 -13.46 9.05 -1.25
CA VAL A 135 -14.06 7.79 -1.71
C VAL A 135 -15.56 7.68 -1.35
N ALA A 136 -15.99 8.34 -0.28
CA ALA A 136 -17.41 8.37 0.12
C ALA A 136 -18.29 9.21 -0.81
N ALA A 137 -17.72 10.23 -1.48
CA ALA A 137 -18.41 11.10 -2.42
C ALA A 137 -18.48 10.53 -3.84
N VAL A 138 -17.65 9.50 -4.15
CA VAL A 138 -17.65 8.82 -5.45
C VAL A 138 -19.01 8.18 -5.72
N GLY A 139 -19.54 8.41 -6.92
CA GLY A 139 -20.86 8.00 -7.36
C GLY A 139 -21.99 8.92 -6.90
N ARG A 140 -21.80 9.76 -5.88
CA ARG A 140 -22.81 10.63 -5.29
C ARG A 140 -22.75 12.07 -5.78
N SER A 141 -21.54 12.61 -5.90
CA SER A 141 -21.32 14.01 -6.25
C SER A 141 -21.35 14.27 -7.77
N GLY A 142 -21.33 13.24 -8.60
CA GLY A 142 -21.20 13.36 -10.04
C GLY A 142 -19.81 13.77 -10.57
N ARG A 143 -18.87 14.15 -9.67
CA ARG A 143 -17.55 14.72 -10.03
C ARG A 143 -16.33 14.08 -9.38
N HIS A 144 -16.49 13.44 -8.21
CA HIS A 144 -15.38 12.83 -7.48
C HIS A 144 -15.04 11.45 -8.03
N LEU A 145 -13.75 11.21 -8.18
CA LEU A 145 -13.17 9.96 -8.66
C LEU A 145 -12.18 9.41 -7.64
N SER A 146 -12.10 8.10 -7.49
CA SER A 146 -11.03 7.44 -6.72
C SER A 146 -9.74 7.29 -7.53
N THR A 147 -9.85 7.31 -8.85
CA THR A 147 -8.73 7.24 -9.79
C THR A 147 -8.95 8.18 -10.96
N PHE A 148 -7.90 8.82 -11.42
CA PHE A 148 -7.93 9.77 -12.53
C PHE A 148 -6.53 9.90 -13.14
N GLU A 149 -6.44 10.42 -14.35
CA GLU A 149 -5.18 10.79 -14.98
C GLU A 149 -4.92 12.28 -14.83
N MET A 150 -3.74 12.61 -14.34
CA MET A 150 -3.25 13.98 -14.29
C MET A 150 -2.31 14.21 -15.45
N MET A 151 -2.82 14.88 -16.50
CA MET A 151 -1.99 15.42 -17.56
C MET A 151 -1.19 16.57 -16.97
N ALA A 152 0.09 16.63 -17.25
CA ALA A 152 0.96 17.65 -16.69
C ALA A 152 2.09 18.03 -17.64
N HIS A 153 2.55 19.27 -17.49
CA HIS A 153 3.86 19.69 -18.00
C HIS A 153 4.69 20.29 -16.87
N HIS A 154 5.95 19.94 -16.85
CA HIS A 154 6.88 20.37 -15.80
C HIS A 154 8.12 21.03 -16.39
N ALA A 155 8.64 22.03 -15.67
CA ALA A 155 9.93 22.64 -15.94
C ALA A 155 10.69 22.87 -14.63
N PHE A 156 11.94 22.45 -14.58
CA PHE A 156 12.81 22.52 -13.41
C PHE A 156 13.89 23.57 -13.66
N ASN A 157 13.71 24.76 -13.09
CA ASN A 157 14.59 25.89 -13.29
C ASN A 157 15.61 25.99 -12.16
N ARG A 158 16.84 26.39 -12.51
CA ARG A 158 17.92 26.75 -11.57
C ARG A 158 18.36 28.20 -11.83
N PRO A 159 17.61 29.18 -11.35
CA PRO A 159 17.88 30.59 -11.67
C PRO A 159 19.27 31.05 -11.23
N MET A 160 19.78 30.54 -10.11
CA MET A 160 21.13 30.87 -9.61
C MET A 160 22.24 30.39 -10.55
N ASP A 161 22.00 29.33 -11.32
CA ASP A 161 22.93 28.77 -12.30
C ASP A 161 22.70 29.39 -13.71
N GLY A 162 21.76 30.34 -13.85
CA GLY A 162 21.35 30.91 -15.13
C GLY A 162 20.58 29.92 -16.04
N ASN A 163 20.14 28.81 -15.49
CA ASN A 163 19.43 27.76 -16.25
C ASN A 163 17.93 27.86 -15.98
N VAL A 164 17.25 28.70 -16.78
CA VAL A 164 15.80 28.91 -16.72
C VAL A 164 15.17 28.49 -18.05
N VAL A 165 14.28 27.48 -18.03
CA VAL A 165 13.53 27.02 -19.18
C VAL A 165 12.38 27.97 -19.46
N TYR A 166 11.45 28.12 -18.53
CA TYR A 166 10.40 29.15 -18.50
C TYR A 166 9.78 29.24 -17.10
N TRP A 167 9.07 30.35 -16.81
CA TRP A 167 8.41 30.59 -15.54
C TRP A 167 6.95 31.02 -15.74
N ILE A 168 6.33 31.63 -14.78
CA ILE A 168 4.89 31.91 -14.64
C ILE A 168 4.23 32.44 -15.92
N ASP A 169 4.74 33.53 -16.52
CA ASP A 169 4.13 34.15 -17.69
C ASP A 169 3.97 33.15 -18.86
N ARG A 170 5.03 32.41 -19.17
CA ARG A 170 5.00 31.41 -20.24
C ARG A 170 4.10 30.21 -19.91
N CYS A 171 4.05 29.79 -18.64
CA CYS A 171 3.15 28.71 -18.22
C CYS A 171 1.68 29.10 -18.44
N VAL A 172 1.32 30.31 -18.03
CA VAL A 172 -0.04 30.81 -18.21
C VAL A 172 -0.39 30.95 -19.70
N ARG A 173 0.54 31.45 -20.54
CA ARG A 173 0.37 31.51 -22.00
C ARG A 173 0.10 30.14 -22.60
N TYR A 174 0.87 29.13 -22.24
CA TYR A 174 0.66 27.76 -22.71
C TYR A 174 -0.70 27.20 -22.31
N CYS A 175 -1.12 27.46 -21.06
CA CYS A 175 -2.45 27.05 -20.62
C CYS A 175 -3.56 27.72 -21.44
N ASP A 176 -3.48 29.04 -21.62
CA ASP A 176 -4.47 29.80 -22.38
C ASP A 176 -4.50 29.40 -23.87
N GLU A 177 -3.33 29.23 -24.50
CA GLU A 177 -3.22 28.72 -25.88
C GLU A 177 -3.83 27.31 -26.02
N LEU A 178 -3.60 26.41 -25.07
CA LEU A 178 -4.21 25.08 -25.06
C LEU A 178 -5.73 25.19 -24.99
N LEU A 179 -6.25 25.97 -24.05
CA LEU A 179 -7.69 26.06 -23.80
C LEU A 179 -8.42 26.77 -24.93
N VAL A 180 -7.91 27.91 -25.38
CA VAL A 180 -8.60 28.75 -26.37
C VAL A 180 -8.31 28.31 -27.81
N GLU A 181 -7.03 28.11 -28.16
CA GLU A 181 -6.67 27.86 -29.56
C GLU A 181 -6.79 26.40 -29.94
N LYS A 182 -6.46 25.49 -29.01
CA LYS A 182 -6.46 24.04 -29.31
C LYS A 182 -7.80 23.37 -29.01
N LEU A 183 -8.45 23.76 -27.89
CA LEU A 183 -9.68 23.12 -27.39
C LEU A 183 -10.94 23.96 -27.66
N GLY A 184 -10.82 25.15 -28.24
CA GLY A 184 -11.92 25.98 -28.69
C GLY A 184 -12.75 26.62 -27.56
N ILE A 185 -12.23 26.64 -26.33
CA ILE A 185 -12.95 27.20 -25.18
C ILE A 185 -13.07 28.73 -25.38
N GLU A 186 -14.26 29.28 -25.15
CA GLU A 186 -14.47 30.71 -25.18
C GLU A 186 -13.64 31.44 -24.12
N SER A 187 -12.78 32.32 -24.54
CA SER A 187 -11.80 33.01 -23.70
C SER A 187 -12.41 33.81 -22.54
N THR A 188 -13.64 34.33 -22.70
CA THR A 188 -14.37 35.03 -21.63
C THR A 188 -14.93 34.11 -20.55
N SER A 189 -15.06 32.83 -20.85
CA SER A 189 -15.55 31.84 -19.88
C SER A 189 -14.48 31.37 -18.89
N ILE A 190 -13.20 31.64 -19.18
CA ILE A 190 -12.06 31.18 -18.38
C ILE A 190 -11.78 32.15 -17.23
N THR A 191 -11.56 31.61 -16.02
CA THR A 191 -11.05 32.34 -14.87
C THR A 191 -9.82 31.66 -14.28
N TYR A 192 -8.85 32.47 -13.84
CA TYR A 192 -7.65 32.04 -13.15
C TYR A 192 -7.70 32.53 -11.70
N VAL A 193 -7.92 31.64 -10.75
CA VAL A 193 -8.12 31.95 -9.34
C VAL A 193 -6.82 31.80 -8.58
N GLU A 194 -6.41 32.85 -7.84
CA GLU A 194 -5.21 32.82 -7.02
C GLU A 194 -5.47 32.02 -5.72
N ASN A 195 -4.90 30.81 -5.63
CA ASN A 195 -5.00 29.96 -4.45
C ASN A 195 -3.66 29.24 -4.18
N PRO A 196 -2.85 29.68 -3.19
CA PRO A 196 -1.56 29.07 -2.90
C PRO A 196 -1.68 27.57 -2.63
N TRP A 197 -0.76 26.81 -3.24
CA TRP A 197 -0.69 25.35 -3.12
C TRP A 197 0.41 24.92 -2.13
N SER A 198 0.16 23.81 -1.43
CA SER A 198 1.17 23.11 -0.61
C SER A 198 0.90 21.60 -0.60
N GLY A 199 1.97 20.80 -0.75
CA GLY A 199 1.87 19.33 -0.74
C GLY A 199 3.23 18.65 -0.87
N GLY A 200 3.39 17.48 -0.25
CA GLY A 200 4.60 16.68 -0.37
C GLY A 200 5.89 17.35 0.09
N GLY A 201 5.81 18.25 1.08
CA GLY A 201 6.95 19.01 1.59
C GLY A 201 7.31 20.26 0.77
N ASN A 202 6.54 20.59 -0.27
CA ASN A 202 6.77 21.77 -1.11
C ASN A 202 5.54 22.69 -1.14
N ALA A 203 5.75 23.94 -1.53
CA ALA A 203 4.67 24.92 -1.68
C ALA A 203 5.03 26.01 -2.71
N GLY A 204 4.02 26.82 -3.09
CA GLY A 204 4.19 27.97 -3.93
C GLY A 204 2.88 28.65 -4.31
N PRO A 205 2.94 29.82 -4.99
CA PRO A 205 1.78 30.41 -5.62
C PRO A 205 1.14 29.45 -6.61
N ALA A 206 -0.18 29.49 -6.76
CA ALA A 206 -0.87 28.68 -7.73
C ALA A 206 -2.10 29.38 -8.32
N LEU A 207 -2.47 28.99 -9.55
CA LEU A 207 -3.65 29.43 -10.25
C LEU A 207 -4.55 28.23 -10.51
N GLU A 208 -5.76 28.25 -9.99
CA GLU A 208 -6.81 27.32 -10.36
C GLU A 208 -7.51 27.84 -11.61
N VAL A 209 -7.70 27.00 -12.61
CA VAL A 209 -8.28 27.33 -13.91
C VAL A 209 -9.70 26.81 -13.97
N ILE A 210 -10.67 27.73 -13.88
CA ILE A 210 -12.08 27.41 -13.80
C ILE A 210 -12.79 27.74 -15.11
N VAL A 211 -13.57 26.82 -15.63
CA VAL A 211 -14.40 27.02 -16.82
C VAL A 211 -15.76 26.41 -16.62
N GLY A 212 -16.82 27.18 -16.82
CA GLY A 212 -18.19 26.68 -16.71
C GLY A 212 -18.55 26.10 -15.33
N GLY A 213 -17.94 26.57 -14.27
CA GLY A 213 -18.13 26.07 -12.89
C GLY A 213 -17.20 24.91 -12.52
N LEU A 214 -16.36 24.43 -13.43
CA LEU A 214 -15.47 23.29 -13.24
C LEU A 214 -14.01 23.71 -13.22
N GLU A 215 -13.25 23.33 -12.19
CA GLU A 215 -11.81 23.41 -12.17
C GLU A 215 -11.23 22.39 -13.14
N LEU A 216 -10.66 22.86 -14.24
CA LEU A 216 -10.04 22.03 -15.28
C LEU A 216 -8.57 21.74 -14.98
N ALA A 217 -7.85 22.74 -14.43
CA ALA A 217 -6.42 22.63 -14.17
C ALA A 217 -6.00 23.46 -12.96
N THR A 218 -4.84 23.11 -12.41
CA THR A 218 -4.09 23.89 -11.42
C THR A 218 -2.67 24.10 -11.92
N LEU A 219 -2.23 25.36 -11.96
CA LEU A 219 -0.86 25.75 -12.31
C LEU A 219 -0.12 26.14 -11.04
N VAL A 220 0.86 25.35 -10.61
CA VAL A 220 1.63 25.56 -9.40
C VAL A 220 3.02 26.08 -9.74
N PHE A 221 3.44 27.13 -9.08
CA PHE A 221 4.75 27.76 -9.21
C PHE A 221 5.55 27.49 -7.95
N MET A 222 6.05 26.28 -7.87
CA MET A 222 6.69 25.73 -6.68
C MET A 222 8.08 26.33 -6.49
N ASN A 223 8.28 27.03 -5.40
CA ASN A 223 9.55 27.69 -5.05
C ASN A 223 9.84 27.67 -3.53
N LEU A 224 9.04 26.90 -2.76
CA LEU A 224 9.14 26.83 -1.30
C LEU A 224 9.27 25.36 -0.86
N GLU A 225 10.12 25.10 0.14
CA GLU A 225 10.27 23.82 0.82
C GLU A 225 9.91 23.93 2.30
N GLU A 226 9.35 22.87 2.87
CA GLU A 226 8.93 22.81 4.28
C GLU A 226 10.16 22.93 5.18
N ASP A 227 10.10 23.88 6.14
CA ASP A 227 11.17 24.18 7.07
C ASP A 227 10.58 24.67 8.39
N GLU A 228 10.85 23.99 9.48
CA GLU A 228 10.34 24.34 10.82
C GLU A 228 10.80 25.74 11.27
N GLU A 229 11.96 26.22 10.78
CA GLU A 229 12.51 27.54 11.05
C GLU A 229 12.12 28.58 9.97
N GLY A 230 11.41 28.16 8.92
CA GLY A 230 11.00 28.98 7.79
C GLY A 230 10.17 30.20 8.19
N GLU A 231 10.34 31.30 7.46
CA GLU A 231 9.65 32.59 7.71
C GLU A 231 8.28 32.66 7.01
N ILE A 232 8.03 31.81 5.99
CA ILE A 232 6.81 31.88 5.17
C ILE A 232 5.82 30.84 5.71
N THR A 233 4.57 31.28 5.94
CA THR A 233 3.51 30.38 6.42
C THR A 233 2.42 30.20 5.36
N ILE A 234 2.15 28.96 4.95
CA ILE A 234 1.05 28.58 4.03
C ILE A 234 0.23 27.48 4.69
N LYS A 235 -1.08 27.67 4.79
CA LYS A 235 -2.03 26.70 5.40
C LYS A 235 -1.58 26.19 6.78
N GLY A 236 -0.87 27.03 7.56
CA GLY A 236 -0.42 26.70 8.92
C GLY A 236 0.91 25.98 9.02
N GLN A 237 1.57 25.67 7.91
CA GLN A 237 2.93 25.12 7.87
C GLN A 237 3.95 26.19 7.49
N LYS A 238 5.20 26.02 7.95
CA LYS A 238 6.29 26.94 7.67
C LYS A 238 7.16 26.45 6.52
N TYR A 239 7.67 27.39 5.73
CA TYR A 239 8.46 27.15 4.52
C TYR A 239 9.61 28.15 4.40
N SER A 240 10.67 27.69 3.72
CA SER A 240 11.80 28.51 3.24
C SER A 240 11.88 28.49 1.71
N GLU A 241 12.58 29.42 1.11
CA GLU A 241 12.77 29.49 -0.34
C GLU A 241 13.67 28.35 -0.84
N MET A 242 13.23 27.67 -1.90
CA MET A 242 14.00 26.63 -2.59
C MET A 242 15.05 27.21 -3.54
N LYS A 243 16.09 26.44 -3.79
CA LYS A 243 17.08 26.74 -4.86
C LYS A 243 16.51 26.54 -6.27
N LEU A 244 15.52 25.66 -6.39
CA LEU A 244 14.82 25.41 -7.64
C LEU A 244 13.52 26.22 -7.73
N GLN A 245 13.15 26.60 -8.96
CA GLN A 245 11.83 27.07 -9.31
C GLN A 245 11.20 26.06 -10.25
N ILE A 246 10.13 25.44 -9.81
CA ILE A 246 9.52 24.32 -10.53
C ILE A 246 8.13 24.73 -11.03
N ILE A 247 7.91 24.58 -12.33
CA ILE A 247 6.57 24.57 -12.90
C ILE A 247 6.00 23.18 -12.65
N ASP A 248 4.95 23.12 -11.85
CA ASP A 248 4.15 21.95 -11.59
C ASP A 248 2.72 22.25 -12.05
N THR A 249 2.20 21.44 -12.95
CA THR A 249 0.84 21.63 -13.47
C THR A 249 0.05 20.34 -13.34
N GLY A 250 -1.27 20.48 -13.14
CA GLY A 250 -2.18 19.36 -13.11
C GLY A 250 -3.44 19.66 -13.90
N TYR A 251 -3.63 18.96 -15.01
CA TYR A 251 -4.82 19.03 -15.85
C TYR A 251 -5.58 17.70 -15.71
N GLY A 252 -6.80 17.74 -15.17
CA GLY A 252 -7.59 16.55 -14.93
C GLY A 252 -8.18 15.98 -16.21
N LEU A 253 -7.60 14.92 -16.79
CA LEU A 253 -8.05 14.32 -18.05
C LEU A 253 -9.56 14.07 -18.06
N GLU A 254 -10.09 13.44 -17.04
CA GLU A 254 -11.51 13.09 -16.93
C GLU A 254 -12.42 14.34 -16.86
N ARG A 255 -11.94 15.43 -16.26
CA ARG A 255 -12.66 16.71 -16.23
C ARG A 255 -12.74 17.34 -17.63
N PHE A 256 -11.66 17.27 -18.39
CA PHE A 256 -11.67 17.69 -19.81
C PHE A 256 -12.60 16.84 -20.65
N CYS A 257 -12.59 15.52 -20.45
CA CYS A 257 -13.52 14.61 -21.12
C CYS A 257 -14.97 14.93 -20.76
N TRP A 258 -15.24 15.23 -19.49
CA TRP A 258 -16.58 15.61 -19.05
C TRP A 258 -17.04 16.94 -19.63
N ALA A 259 -16.18 17.94 -19.67
CA ALA A 259 -16.45 19.23 -20.30
C ALA A 259 -16.67 19.14 -21.83
N ALA A 260 -16.02 18.18 -22.49
CA ALA A 260 -16.20 17.87 -23.90
C ALA A 260 -17.48 17.06 -24.18
N ALA A 261 -17.83 16.12 -23.33
CA ALA A 261 -19.02 15.29 -23.48
C ALA A 261 -20.31 15.99 -23.04
N GLY A 262 -20.23 16.92 -22.08
CA GLY A 262 -21.41 17.63 -21.53
C GLY A 262 -22.44 16.70 -20.87
N THR A 263 -22.05 15.50 -20.45
CA THR A 263 -22.92 14.52 -19.81
C THR A 263 -23.34 14.97 -18.41
N PRO A 264 -24.45 14.45 -17.86
CA PRO A 264 -24.89 14.78 -16.50
C PRO A 264 -23.81 14.55 -15.44
N THR A 265 -23.06 13.44 -15.53
CA THR A 265 -21.97 13.13 -14.61
C THR A 265 -20.68 12.82 -15.32
N ILE A 266 -19.54 12.98 -14.63
CA ILE A 266 -18.23 12.61 -15.14
C ILE A 266 -18.15 11.12 -15.51
N TYR A 267 -18.89 10.25 -14.76
CA TYR A 267 -18.88 8.81 -14.98
C TYR A 267 -19.46 8.43 -16.33
N GLU A 268 -20.52 9.12 -16.79
CA GLU A 268 -21.16 8.89 -18.09
C GLU A 268 -20.27 9.35 -19.27
N ALA A 269 -19.35 10.29 -19.01
CA ALA A 269 -18.36 10.68 -20.01
C ALA A 269 -17.25 9.63 -20.17
N ILE A 270 -16.81 9.02 -19.04
CA ILE A 270 -15.58 8.20 -19.04
C ILE A 270 -15.83 6.69 -18.96
N TYR A 271 -17.00 6.24 -18.49
CA TYR A 271 -17.35 4.82 -18.33
C TYR A 271 -18.72 4.46 -18.93
N PRO A 272 -19.12 5.00 -20.09
CA PRO A 272 -20.47 4.81 -20.62
C PRO A 272 -20.84 3.33 -20.81
N GLU A 273 -19.92 2.51 -21.34
CA GLU A 273 -20.16 1.09 -21.63
C GLU A 273 -20.39 0.29 -20.35
N SER A 274 -19.62 0.55 -19.30
CA SER A 274 -19.78 -0.11 -18.01
C SER A 274 -21.07 0.31 -17.31
N ILE A 275 -21.47 1.57 -17.41
CA ILE A 275 -22.70 2.07 -16.81
C ILE A 275 -23.92 1.44 -17.50
N ASP A 276 -23.95 1.40 -18.83
CA ASP A 276 -25.04 0.80 -19.60
C ASP A 276 -25.15 -0.70 -19.31
N TRP A 277 -24.02 -1.39 -19.23
CA TRP A 277 -23.99 -2.79 -18.84
C TRP A 277 -24.52 -3.02 -17.42
N LEU A 278 -24.07 -2.23 -16.43
CA LEU A 278 -24.52 -2.33 -15.05
C LEU A 278 -25.99 -2.01 -14.88
N LYS A 279 -26.54 -0.99 -15.57
CA LYS A 279 -27.97 -0.71 -15.61
C LYS A 279 -28.76 -1.91 -16.14
N THR A 280 -28.27 -2.54 -17.21
CA THR A 280 -28.90 -3.70 -17.81
C THR A 280 -28.91 -4.91 -16.86
N ILE A 281 -27.77 -5.30 -16.31
CA ILE A 281 -27.67 -6.52 -15.48
C ILE A 281 -28.25 -6.36 -14.07
N SER A 282 -28.41 -5.13 -13.59
CA SER A 282 -29.09 -4.83 -12.33
C SER A 282 -30.62 -4.68 -12.49
N GLY A 283 -31.11 -4.59 -13.74
CA GLY A 283 -32.52 -4.31 -14.01
C GLY A 283 -32.94 -2.89 -13.59
N PHE A 284 -31.99 -1.95 -13.50
CA PHE A 284 -32.23 -0.60 -12.99
C PHE A 284 -33.29 0.16 -13.79
N ASP A 285 -33.28 0.06 -15.12
CA ASP A 285 -34.27 0.74 -15.97
C ASP A 285 -35.68 0.21 -15.72
N SER A 286 -35.86 -1.11 -15.60
CA SER A 286 -37.14 -1.71 -15.23
C SER A 286 -37.60 -1.32 -13.82
N PHE A 287 -36.65 -1.12 -12.90
CA PHE A 287 -36.95 -0.62 -11.56
C PHE A 287 -37.43 0.83 -11.63
N LEU A 288 -36.77 1.70 -12.40
CA LEU A 288 -37.19 3.10 -12.60
C LEU A 288 -38.57 3.18 -13.19
N ASP A 289 -38.91 2.37 -14.22
CA ASP A 289 -40.24 2.29 -14.84
C ASP A 289 -41.34 1.89 -13.83
N SER A 290 -40.97 1.15 -12.77
CA SER A 290 -41.90 0.74 -11.73
C SER A 290 -42.20 1.85 -10.71
N LEU A 291 -41.38 2.93 -10.68
CA LEU A 291 -41.60 4.07 -9.80
C LEU A 291 -42.62 5.02 -10.41
N ASP A 292 -43.69 5.39 -9.66
CA ASP A 292 -44.68 6.39 -10.09
C ASP A 292 -44.10 7.82 -9.94
N ILE A 293 -42.99 8.10 -10.62
CA ILE A 293 -42.34 9.40 -10.61
C ILE A 293 -42.80 10.22 -11.82
N ARG A 294 -43.38 11.40 -11.54
CA ARG A 294 -44.00 12.27 -12.58
C ARG A 294 -42.99 13.18 -13.31
N VAL A 295 -41.68 12.95 -13.15
CA VAL A 295 -40.61 13.75 -13.76
C VAL A 295 -39.88 12.89 -14.79
N GLU A 296 -39.55 13.45 -15.94
CA GLU A 296 -38.66 12.76 -16.87
C GLU A 296 -37.29 12.53 -16.21
N MET A 297 -36.82 11.28 -16.23
CA MET A 297 -35.63 10.85 -15.50
C MET A 297 -34.36 11.59 -15.96
N GLU A 298 -34.24 11.81 -17.27
CA GLU A 298 -33.11 12.53 -17.88
C GLU A 298 -33.00 13.98 -17.40
N VAL A 299 -34.17 14.66 -17.29
CA VAL A 299 -34.25 16.02 -16.73
C VAL A 299 -33.90 16.03 -15.25
N LEU A 300 -34.42 15.06 -14.49
CA LEU A 300 -34.08 14.92 -13.06
C LEU A 300 -32.61 14.71 -12.85
N LEU A 301 -31.97 13.80 -13.59
CA LEU A 301 -30.54 13.48 -13.45
C LEU A 301 -29.65 14.66 -13.86
N SER A 302 -29.99 15.38 -14.92
CA SER A 302 -29.26 16.59 -15.35
C SER A 302 -29.33 17.69 -14.27
N GLU A 303 -30.49 17.94 -13.69
CA GLU A 303 -30.63 18.95 -12.64
C GLU A 303 -29.97 18.52 -11.33
N LEU A 304 -30.07 17.24 -10.97
CA LEU A 304 -29.34 16.69 -9.81
C LEU A 304 -27.84 16.92 -9.94
N SER A 305 -27.28 16.71 -11.11
CA SER A 305 -25.83 16.87 -11.35
C SER A 305 -25.40 18.34 -11.38
N ARG A 306 -26.22 19.24 -11.97
CA ARG A 306 -25.98 20.69 -11.87
C ARG A 306 -25.96 21.16 -10.43
N LEU A 307 -26.87 20.67 -9.63
CA LEU A 307 -27.01 21.06 -8.23
C LEU A 307 -25.97 20.39 -7.34
N ALA A 308 -25.48 19.20 -7.68
CA ALA A 308 -24.45 18.50 -6.93
C ALA A 308 -23.10 19.27 -6.92
N GLY A 309 -22.81 20.03 -7.98
CA GLY A 309 -21.66 20.93 -8.02
C GLY A 309 -21.70 22.06 -7.01
N ILE A 310 -22.93 22.50 -6.66
CA ILE A 310 -23.18 23.59 -5.71
C ILE A 310 -23.26 23.07 -4.26
N LEU A 311 -23.59 21.80 -4.08
CA LEU A 311 -23.63 21.17 -2.78
C LEU A 311 -22.23 20.69 -2.40
N ASN A 312 -21.59 21.40 -1.49
CA ASN A 312 -20.35 20.94 -0.90
C ASN A 312 -20.65 19.66 -0.10
N ILE A 313 -20.42 18.49 -0.77
CA ILE A 313 -20.54 17.18 -0.14
C ILE A 313 -19.22 16.93 0.60
N ASP A 314 -18.95 17.72 1.64
CA ASP A 314 -17.81 17.51 2.48
C ASP A 314 -17.97 16.23 3.31
N VAL A 315 -16.85 15.61 3.62
CA VAL A 315 -16.75 14.46 4.52
C VAL A 315 -17.31 14.88 5.88
N GLY A 316 -18.53 14.43 6.19
CA GLY A 316 -19.22 14.74 7.45
C GLY A 316 -20.59 15.40 7.32
N THR A 317 -21.03 15.74 6.11
CA THR A 317 -22.40 16.24 5.88
C THR A 317 -23.41 15.14 6.20
N ASP A 318 -24.43 15.47 6.97
CA ASP A 318 -25.57 14.58 7.23
C ASP A 318 -26.25 14.24 5.90
N VAL A 319 -26.31 12.96 5.56
CA VAL A 319 -26.89 12.48 4.31
C VAL A 319 -28.36 12.90 4.17
N GLU A 320 -29.09 12.95 5.27
CA GLU A 320 -30.48 13.42 5.26
C GLU A 320 -30.59 14.92 5.00
N GLU A 321 -29.69 15.72 5.55
CA GLU A 321 -29.62 17.15 5.29
C GLU A 321 -29.25 17.41 3.81
N LEU A 322 -28.33 16.61 3.26
CA LEU A 322 -27.98 16.68 1.84
C LEU A 322 -29.20 16.43 0.94
N TYR A 323 -29.94 15.35 1.20
CA TYR A 323 -31.14 15.04 0.40
C TYR A 323 -32.22 16.10 0.54
N ARG A 324 -32.36 16.70 1.72
CA ARG A 324 -33.31 17.78 1.97
C ARG A 324 -32.95 19.02 1.16
N ASN A 325 -31.70 19.46 1.24
CA ASN A 325 -31.19 20.60 0.48
C ASN A 325 -31.32 20.38 -1.03
N LEU A 326 -31.08 19.14 -1.48
CA LEU A 326 -31.22 18.75 -2.88
C LEU A 326 -32.68 18.80 -3.33
N SER A 327 -33.60 18.28 -2.53
CA SER A 327 -35.04 18.32 -2.82
C SER A 327 -35.59 19.74 -2.84
N GLU A 328 -35.18 20.62 -1.94
CA GLU A 328 -35.56 22.04 -1.91
C GLU A 328 -35.11 22.76 -3.19
N ARG A 329 -33.85 22.57 -3.59
CA ARG A 329 -33.30 23.17 -4.83
C ARG A 329 -33.97 22.65 -6.12
N LEU A 330 -34.25 21.34 -6.16
CA LEU A 330 -35.04 20.77 -7.26
C LEU A 330 -36.43 21.42 -7.35
N SER A 331 -37.08 21.65 -6.20
CA SER A 331 -38.37 22.32 -6.13
C SER A 331 -38.28 23.76 -6.60
N ASP A 332 -37.23 24.50 -6.28
CA ASP A 332 -36.98 25.87 -6.76
C ASP A 332 -36.84 25.91 -8.28
N ASN A 333 -36.33 24.85 -8.89
CA ASN A 333 -36.19 24.65 -10.33
C ASN A 333 -37.45 24.02 -10.97
N GLY A 334 -38.55 23.89 -10.21
CA GLY A 334 -39.83 23.39 -10.74
C GLY A 334 -39.96 21.88 -10.75
N ILE A 335 -39.00 21.13 -10.16
CA ILE A 335 -38.99 19.67 -10.08
C ILE A 335 -39.46 19.28 -8.66
N SER A 336 -40.67 18.75 -8.53
CA SER A 336 -41.23 18.27 -7.25
C SER A 336 -41.06 16.76 -7.17
N ILE A 337 -40.21 16.29 -6.23
CA ILE A 337 -39.99 14.89 -5.95
C ILE A 337 -39.95 14.67 -4.43
N SER A 338 -40.51 13.56 -3.94
CA SER A 338 -40.46 13.23 -2.53
C SER A 338 -39.01 12.79 -2.14
N LEU A 339 -38.61 13.01 -0.86
CA LEU A 339 -37.29 12.57 -0.36
C LEU A 339 -37.10 11.06 -0.51
N ASP A 340 -38.15 10.28 -0.30
CA ASP A 340 -38.10 8.82 -0.41
C ASP A 340 -37.90 8.37 -1.88
N ASP A 341 -38.56 9.02 -2.83
CA ASP A 341 -38.40 8.70 -4.24
C ASP A 341 -37.04 9.20 -4.76
N LEU A 342 -36.60 10.36 -4.31
CA LEU A 342 -35.24 10.84 -4.60
C LEU A 342 -34.17 9.86 -4.14
N LYS A 343 -34.26 9.34 -2.91
CA LYS A 343 -33.35 8.30 -2.40
C LYS A 343 -33.42 7.01 -3.21
N LYS A 344 -34.62 6.54 -3.55
CA LYS A 344 -34.80 5.33 -4.38
C LYS A 344 -34.11 5.42 -5.74
N VAL A 345 -34.05 6.59 -6.33
CA VAL A 345 -33.36 6.81 -7.62
C VAL A 345 -31.85 6.96 -7.42
N THR A 346 -31.44 7.82 -6.50
CA THR A 346 -30.04 8.23 -6.37
C THR A 346 -29.14 7.20 -5.72
N GLU A 347 -29.63 6.42 -4.73
CA GLU A 347 -28.78 5.42 -4.05
C GLU A 347 -28.33 4.27 -4.96
N PRO A 348 -29.22 3.61 -5.77
CA PRO A 348 -28.79 2.62 -6.72
C PRO A 348 -27.88 3.21 -7.81
N LEU A 349 -28.25 4.38 -8.33
CA LEU A 349 -27.48 5.05 -9.37
C LEU A 349 -26.06 5.43 -8.89
N SER A 350 -25.95 5.91 -7.66
CA SER A 350 -24.66 6.16 -7.01
C SER A 350 -23.77 4.92 -6.98
N SER A 351 -24.35 3.74 -6.75
CA SER A 351 -23.61 2.48 -6.78
C SER A 351 -23.20 2.08 -8.20
N ILE A 352 -24.09 2.30 -9.20
CA ILE A 352 -23.80 2.06 -10.62
C ILE A 352 -22.63 2.92 -11.10
N TYR A 353 -22.56 4.18 -10.67
CA TYR A 353 -21.45 5.08 -11.01
C TYR A 353 -20.16 4.76 -10.28
N ALA A 354 -20.23 4.34 -9.01
CA ALA A 354 -19.05 4.07 -8.20
C ALA A 354 -18.35 2.76 -8.56
N ILE A 355 -19.08 1.74 -9.03
CA ILE A 355 -18.50 0.43 -9.38
C ILE A 355 -17.42 0.56 -10.45
N PRO A 356 -17.61 1.16 -11.64
CA PRO A 356 -16.57 1.25 -12.65
C PRO A 356 -15.37 2.09 -12.21
N ASP A 357 -15.57 3.17 -11.46
CA ASP A 357 -14.49 3.98 -10.90
C ASP A 357 -13.63 3.16 -9.92
N HIS A 358 -14.27 2.45 -8.99
CA HIS A 358 -13.54 1.62 -8.04
C HIS A 358 -12.85 0.43 -8.73
N MET A 359 -13.49 -0.17 -9.74
CA MET A 359 -12.86 -1.24 -10.54
C MET A 359 -11.63 -0.73 -11.29
N HIS A 360 -11.67 0.50 -11.81
CA HIS A 360 -10.51 1.14 -12.45
C HIS A 360 -9.34 1.27 -11.47
N ALA A 361 -9.59 1.79 -10.27
CA ALA A 361 -8.58 1.91 -9.22
C ALA A 361 -8.02 0.53 -8.79
N ILE A 362 -8.89 -0.47 -8.60
CA ILE A 362 -8.51 -1.82 -8.21
C ILE A 362 -7.64 -2.46 -9.29
N CYS A 363 -8.06 -2.43 -10.55
CA CYS A 363 -7.35 -3.06 -11.65
C CYS A 363 -5.97 -2.41 -11.88
N ASN A 364 -5.86 -1.08 -11.79
CA ASN A 364 -4.57 -0.39 -11.85
C ASN A 364 -3.63 -0.83 -10.71
N MET A 365 -4.12 -0.85 -9.46
CA MET A 365 -3.30 -1.28 -8.33
C MET A 365 -2.86 -2.75 -8.42
N LEU A 366 -3.76 -3.64 -8.86
CA LEU A 366 -3.45 -5.05 -9.06
C LEU A 366 -2.53 -5.25 -10.28
N GLY A 367 -2.72 -4.47 -11.35
CA GLY A 367 -1.88 -4.45 -12.54
C GLY A 367 -0.42 -4.11 -12.21
N ASP A 368 -0.20 -3.18 -11.29
CA ASP A 368 1.13 -2.84 -10.75
C ASP A 368 1.62 -3.85 -9.69
N GLY A 369 0.97 -5.02 -9.59
CA GLY A 369 1.41 -6.12 -8.74
C GLY A 369 1.13 -5.93 -7.24
N LEU A 370 0.18 -5.07 -6.85
CA LEU A 370 -0.21 -4.96 -5.45
C LEU A 370 -1.07 -6.16 -5.02
N VAL A 371 -0.81 -6.68 -3.82
CA VAL A 371 -1.58 -7.77 -3.24
C VAL A 371 -2.50 -7.24 -2.14
N PRO A 372 -3.82 -7.57 -2.17
CA PRO A 372 -4.73 -7.19 -1.10
C PRO A 372 -4.29 -7.74 0.26
N SER A 373 -4.27 -6.87 1.27
CA SER A 373 -3.84 -7.22 2.63
C SER A 373 -4.59 -6.40 3.68
N ASN A 374 -4.30 -6.63 4.97
CA ASN A 374 -4.90 -5.86 6.07
C ASN A 374 -4.10 -4.61 6.46
N SER A 375 -3.03 -4.29 5.73
CA SER A 375 -2.14 -3.17 6.06
C SER A 375 -1.60 -2.48 4.82
N LYS A 376 -1.10 -1.24 4.98
CA LYS A 376 -0.47 -0.41 3.94
C LYS A 376 -1.35 -0.28 2.69
N ALA A 377 -0.75 -0.20 1.50
CA ALA A 377 -1.44 -0.06 0.23
C ALA A 377 -2.42 -1.22 -0.08
N GLY A 378 -2.08 -2.46 0.31
CA GLY A 378 -2.95 -3.62 0.10
C GLY A 378 -4.29 -3.54 0.82
N TYR A 379 -4.37 -2.79 1.94
CA TYR A 379 -5.63 -2.49 2.62
C TYR A 379 -6.58 -1.67 1.74
N LEU A 380 -6.04 -0.74 0.96
CA LEU A 380 -6.82 0.14 0.10
C LEU A 380 -7.53 -0.64 -1.03
N VAL A 381 -6.80 -1.56 -1.67
CA VAL A 381 -7.40 -2.49 -2.65
C VAL A 381 -8.52 -3.29 -2.02
N ARG A 382 -8.26 -3.90 -0.87
CA ARG A 382 -9.26 -4.72 -0.14
C ARG A 382 -10.48 -3.92 0.25
N MET A 383 -10.28 -2.68 0.71
CA MET A 383 -11.37 -1.77 1.07
C MET A 383 -12.28 -1.49 -0.13
N LEU A 384 -11.69 -1.15 -1.28
CA LEU A 384 -12.45 -0.90 -2.52
C LEU A 384 -13.15 -2.17 -3.02
N ALA A 385 -12.46 -3.31 -3.08
CA ALA A 385 -13.05 -4.58 -3.50
C ALA A 385 -14.28 -4.96 -2.65
N ARG A 386 -14.20 -4.83 -1.34
CA ARG A 386 -15.32 -5.07 -0.42
C ARG A 386 -16.44 -4.05 -0.60
N ARG A 387 -16.11 -2.81 -0.95
CA ARG A 387 -17.10 -1.77 -1.27
C ARG A 387 -17.86 -2.12 -2.55
N VAL A 388 -17.17 -2.56 -3.60
CA VAL A 388 -17.79 -3.05 -4.85
C VAL A 388 -18.67 -4.27 -4.57
N CYS A 389 -18.20 -5.25 -3.77
CA CYS A 389 -19.02 -6.42 -3.40
C CYS A 389 -20.34 -6.01 -2.73
N ARG A 390 -20.33 -5.05 -1.81
CA ARG A 390 -21.56 -4.53 -1.18
C ARG A 390 -22.48 -3.83 -2.17
N MET A 391 -21.92 -3.01 -3.07
CA MET A 391 -22.69 -2.30 -4.08
C MET A 391 -23.37 -3.28 -5.05
N LYS A 392 -22.64 -4.28 -5.54
CA LYS A 392 -23.24 -5.30 -6.42
C LYS A 392 -24.33 -6.12 -5.72
N GLU A 393 -24.13 -6.45 -4.44
CA GLU A 393 -25.16 -7.14 -3.64
C GLU A 393 -26.43 -6.26 -3.47
N SER A 394 -26.27 -4.97 -3.15
CA SER A 394 -27.40 -4.03 -3.00
C SER A 394 -28.18 -3.85 -4.31
N LEU A 395 -27.51 -3.92 -5.45
CA LEU A 395 -28.08 -3.86 -6.78
C LEU A 395 -28.55 -5.21 -7.33
N SER A 396 -28.36 -6.30 -6.56
CA SER A 396 -28.65 -7.67 -7.02
C SER A 396 -27.95 -8.04 -8.33
N ILE A 397 -26.76 -7.49 -8.56
CA ILE A 397 -25.94 -7.79 -9.76
C ILE A 397 -25.39 -9.23 -9.66
N PRO A 398 -25.70 -10.10 -10.65
CA PRO A 398 -25.27 -11.50 -10.61
C PRO A 398 -23.80 -11.71 -10.94
N ALA A 399 -23.16 -10.76 -11.64
CA ALA A 399 -21.77 -10.84 -12.04
C ALA A 399 -20.84 -10.92 -10.83
N SER A 400 -19.83 -11.79 -10.87
CA SER A 400 -18.76 -11.88 -9.87
C SER A 400 -17.85 -10.65 -9.91
N LEU A 401 -17.06 -10.45 -8.86
CA LEU A 401 -16.04 -9.39 -8.84
C LEU A 401 -15.00 -9.58 -9.96
N SER A 402 -14.68 -10.82 -10.29
CA SER A 402 -13.79 -11.18 -11.39
C SER A 402 -14.41 -10.83 -12.75
N GLU A 403 -15.71 -11.10 -12.97
CA GLU A 403 -16.41 -10.71 -14.21
C GLU A 403 -16.53 -9.19 -14.37
N LEU A 404 -16.77 -8.45 -13.27
CA LEU A 404 -16.70 -6.98 -13.27
C LEU A 404 -15.30 -6.50 -13.65
N GLY A 405 -14.26 -7.15 -13.13
CA GLY A 405 -12.87 -6.88 -13.47
C GLY A 405 -12.54 -7.12 -14.94
N ALA A 406 -12.93 -8.27 -15.47
CA ALA A 406 -12.73 -8.63 -16.88
C ALA A 406 -13.43 -7.62 -17.81
N HIS A 407 -14.70 -7.31 -17.53
CA HIS A 407 -15.43 -6.29 -18.32
C HIS A 407 -14.69 -4.95 -18.30
N HIS A 408 -14.27 -4.50 -17.11
CA HIS A 408 -13.60 -3.21 -16.97
C HIS A 408 -12.24 -3.16 -17.68
N ILE A 409 -11.45 -4.24 -17.57
CA ILE A 409 -10.16 -4.37 -18.28
C ILE A 409 -10.37 -4.26 -19.79
N HIS A 410 -11.30 -5.03 -20.36
CA HIS A 410 -11.52 -5.08 -21.80
C HIS A 410 -12.11 -3.79 -22.39
N THR A 411 -12.84 -3.01 -21.58
CA THR A 411 -13.50 -1.78 -22.06
C THR A 411 -12.70 -0.51 -21.81
N HIS A 412 -11.92 -0.44 -20.71
CA HIS A 412 -11.39 0.84 -20.23
C HIS A 412 -9.88 0.88 -19.99
N LEU A 413 -9.19 -0.29 -20.00
CA LEU A 413 -7.75 -0.34 -19.67
C LEU A 413 -6.90 -0.83 -20.85
N GLU A 414 -5.63 -0.48 -20.80
CA GLU A 414 -4.56 -1.09 -21.57
C GLU A 414 -3.67 -1.89 -20.64
N ILE A 415 -3.52 -3.20 -20.94
CA ILE A 415 -2.77 -4.12 -20.07
C ILE A 415 -1.27 -4.07 -20.34
N ASP A 416 -0.86 -3.61 -21.53
CA ASP A 416 0.52 -3.67 -22.01
C ASP A 416 1.53 -2.98 -21.07
N GLY A 417 1.08 -2.04 -20.23
CA GLY A 417 1.88 -1.36 -19.21
C GLY A 417 1.87 -2.03 -17.83
N PHE A 418 1.04 -3.05 -17.62
CA PHE A 418 0.95 -3.72 -16.32
C PHE A 418 2.05 -4.75 -16.12
N ILE A 419 2.54 -4.87 -14.87
CA ILE A 419 3.44 -5.95 -14.49
C ILE A 419 2.66 -7.28 -14.37
N GLN A 420 1.43 -7.22 -13.86
CA GLN A 420 0.58 -8.40 -13.64
C GLN A 420 -0.28 -8.70 -14.88
N SER A 421 -0.42 -10.00 -15.19
CA SER A 421 -1.32 -10.47 -16.24
C SER A 421 -2.78 -10.30 -15.87
N GLU A 422 -3.66 -10.21 -16.87
CA GLU A 422 -5.11 -10.22 -16.69
C GLU A 422 -5.57 -11.43 -15.84
N GLU A 423 -5.10 -12.64 -16.17
CA GLU A 423 -5.43 -13.85 -15.41
C GLU A 423 -5.06 -13.72 -13.94
N GLY A 424 -3.90 -13.13 -13.63
CA GLY A 424 -3.45 -12.86 -12.26
C GLY A 424 -4.34 -11.87 -11.53
N ILE A 425 -4.75 -10.78 -12.20
CA ILE A 425 -5.69 -9.79 -11.65
C ILE A 425 -7.02 -10.46 -11.32
N LEU A 426 -7.60 -11.18 -12.29
CA LEU A 426 -8.90 -11.84 -12.14
C LEU A 426 -8.88 -12.90 -11.03
N LYS A 427 -7.79 -13.66 -10.91
CA LYS A 427 -7.60 -14.63 -9.83
C LYS A 427 -7.59 -13.98 -8.45
N ILE A 428 -6.95 -12.84 -8.30
CA ILE A 428 -6.92 -12.09 -7.04
C ILE A 428 -8.32 -11.58 -6.68
N LEU A 429 -9.08 -11.08 -7.66
CA LEU A 429 -10.46 -10.63 -7.47
C LEU A 429 -11.39 -11.76 -7.02
N GLU A 430 -11.28 -12.94 -7.64
CA GLU A 430 -12.01 -14.15 -7.23
C GLU A 430 -11.73 -14.51 -5.76
N LEU A 431 -10.46 -14.51 -5.37
CA LEU A 431 -10.04 -14.80 -4.00
C LEU A 431 -10.55 -13.76 -2.99
N GLU A 432 -10.54 -12.48 -3.34
CA GLU A 432 -11.05 -11.42 -2.44
C GLU A 432 -12.56 -11.46 -2.28
N GLU A 433 -13.32 -11.80 -3.32
CA GLU A 433 -14.76 -12.02 -3.22
C GLU A 433 -15.09 -13.23 -2.32
N ALA A 434 -14.38 -14.34 -2.50
CA ALA A 434 -14.52 -15.51 -1.64
C ALA A 434 -14.21 -15.21 -0.16
N ARG A 435 -13.18 -14.41 0.10
CA ARG A 435 -12.82 -13.93 1.45
C ARG A 435 -13.87 -12.98 2.02
N TYR A 436 -14.47 -12.12 1.20
CA TYR A 436 -15.54 -11.24 1.61
C TYR A 436 -16.76 -12.05 2.10
N HIS A 437 -17.20 -13.06 1.34
CA HIS A 437 -18.31 -13.94 1.75
C HIS A 437 -17.99 -14.75 3.01
N GLU A 438 -16.76 -15.26 3.13
CA GLU A 438 -16.33 -15.98 4.34
C GLU A 438 -16.28 -15.06 5.57
N MET A 439 -15.83 -13.82 5.38
CA MET A 439 -15.83 -12.79 6.43
C MET A 439 -17.27 -12.47 6.88
N LEU A 440 -18.21 -12.30 5.95
CA LEU A 440 -19.63 -12.08 6.28
C LEU A 440 -20.20 -13.26 7.07
N ARG A 441 -19.92 -14.50 6.62
CA ARG A 441 -20.38 -15.71 7.30
C ARG A 441 -19.86 -15.79 8.75
N LYS A 442 -18.58 -15.52 8.98
CA LYS A 442 -17.97 -15.49 10.32
C LYS A 442 -18.38 -14.26 11.10
N GLY A 443 -18.51 -13.13 10.43
CA GLY A 443 -18.90 -11.84 11.00
C GLY A 443 -20.29 -11.86 11.61
N ARG A 444 -21.24 -12.52 10.95
CA ARG A 444 -22.62 -12.68 11.45
C ARG A 444 -22.66 -13.28 12.86
N ALA A 445 -21.86 -14.31 13.12
CA ALA A 445 -21.76 -14.93 14.43
C ALA A 445 -21.08 -13.99 15.45
N ALA A 446 -20.05 -13.24 15.03
CA ALA A 446 -19.35 -12.29 15.88
C ALA A 446 -20.24 -11.10 16.26
N VAL A 447 -20.97 -10.50 15.31
CA VAL A 447 -21.94 -9.42 15.54
C VAL A 447 -23.03 -9.89 16.48
N LYS A 448 -23.63 -11.06 16.22
CA LYS A 448 -24.65 -11.64 17.10
C LYS A 448 -24.15 -11.80 18.54
N THR A 449 -22.90 -12.23 18.71
CA THR A 449 -22.30 -12.38 20.03
C THR A 449 -22.02 -11.02 20.69
N ALA A 450 -21.51 -10.06 19.93
CA ALA A 450 -21.16 -8.73 20.41
C ALA A 450 -22.41 -7.91 20.83
N LEU A 451 -23.52 -8.08 20.09
CA LEU A 451 -24.79 -7.39 20.38
C LEU A 451 -25.71 -8.14 21.36
N LYS A 452 -25.28 -9.26 21.92
CA LYS A 452 -26.11 -10.10 22.79
C LYS A 452 -26.69 -9.34 24.00
N SER A 453 -25.95 -8.34 24.49
CA SER A 453 -26.40 -7.46 25.61
C SER A 453 -27.05 -6.14 25.17
N THR A 454 -27.15 -5.90 23.86
CA THR A 454 -27.74 -4.67 23.31
C THR A 454 -29.24 -4.85 23.16
N PRO A 455 -30.10 -3.96 23.76
CA PRO A 455 -31.51 -4.03 23.56
C PRO A 455 -31.92 -3.93 22.09
N LEU A 456 -33.03 -4.61 21.72
CA LEU A 456 -33.47 -4.65 20.31
C LEU A 456 -34.01 -3.31 19.80
N ASP A 457 -34.39 -2.42 20.71
CA ASP A 457 -34.86 -1.06 20.44
C ASP A 457 -33.79 0.01 20.48
N SER A 458 -32.52 -0.41 20.70
CA SER A 458 -31.38 0.50 20.68
C SER A 458 -31.22 1.15 19.30
N ARG A 459 -30.92 2.47 19.31
CA ARG A 459 -30.68 3.25 18.08
C ARG A 459 -29.23 3.40 17.72
N GLN A 460 -28.31 3.25 18.68
CA GLN A 460 -26.87 3.40 18.43
C GLN A 460 -26.09 2.19 18.92
N ILE A 461 -25.09 1.79 18.12
CA ILE A 461 -24.12 0.77 18.49
C ILE A 461 -23.04 1.43 19.36
N ASN A 462 -22.59 0.72 20.40
CA ASN A 462 -21.47 1.16 21.22
C ASN A 462 -20.19 1.19 20.39
N ASP A 463 -19.47 2.30 20.46
CA ASP A 463 -18.22 2.52 19.73
C ASP A 463 -17.16 1.44 19.99
N GLU A 464 -17.02 0.96 21.23
CA GLU A 464 -16.07 -0.10 21.57
C GLU A 464 -16.38 -1.43 20.86
N ILE A 465 -17.68 -1.72 20.66
CA ILE A 465 -18.09 -2.89 19.89
C ILE A 465 -17.67 -2.72 18.42
N LEU A 466 -17.89 -1.54 17.85
CA LEU A 466 -17.52 -1.24 16.47
C LEU A 466 -16.00 -1.28 16.28
N PHE A 467 -15.23 -0.65 17.17
CA PHE A 467 -13.75 -0.70 17.14
C PHE A 467 -13.27 -2.14 17.21
N ARG A 468 -13.74 -2.92 18.17
CA ARG A 468 -13.33 -4.31 18.34
C ARG A 468 -13.65 -5.18 17.12
N LEU A 469 -14.88 -5.07 16.59
CA LEU A 469 -15.28 -5.83 15.40
C LEU A 469 -14.49 -5.42 14.15
N SER A 470 -14.14 -4.14 14.04
CA SER A 470 -13.30 -3.63 12.96
C SER A 470 -11.86 -4.15 13.08
N GLU A 471 -11.24 -4.02 14.26
CA GLU A 471 -9.84 -4.40 14.50
C GLU A 471 -9.64 -5.93 14.45
N GLU A 472 -10.50 -6.70 15.15
CA GLU A 472 -10.33 -8.16 15.27
C GLU A 472 -10.88 -8.95 14.09
N ARG A 473 -11.92 -8.43 13.41
CA ARG A 473 -12.67 -9.17 12.38
C ARG A 473 -12.70 -8.49 11.01
N GLY A 474 -12.20 -7.28 10.91
CA GLY A 474 -12.24 -6.49 9.67
C GLY A 474 -13.65 -6.10 9.22
N LEU A 475 -14.62 -6.04 10.16
CA LEU A 475 -15.99 -5.66 9.89
C LEU A 475 -16.12 -4.13 9.98
N ASN A 476 -16.35 -3.48 8.86
CA ASN A 476 -16.63 -2.04 8.86
C ASN A 476 -17.94 -1.73 9.60
N PRO A 477 -18.10 -0.51 10.16
CA PRO A 477 -19.30 -0.11 10.88
C PRO A 477 -20.59 -0.35 10.12
N ASP A 478 -20.66 0.01 8.84
CA ASP A 478 -21.82 -0.19 7.97
C ASP A 478 -22.19 -1.68 7.81
N MET A 479 -21.19 -2.56 7.75
CA MET A 479 -21.41 -4.01 7.69
C MET A 479 -21.97 -4.53 9.00
N VAL A 480 -21.48 -4.00 10.13
CA VAL A 480 -22.03 -4.36 11.44
C VAL A 480 -23.49 -3.95 11.56
N VAL A 481 -23.84 -2.75 11.06
CA VAL A 481 -25.24 -2.27 11.00
C VAL A 481 -26.08 -3.15 10.09
N SER A 482 -25.61 -3.46 8.88
CA SER A 482 -26.35 -4.31 7.94
C SER A 482 -26.64 -5.69 8.55
N ILE A 483 -25.60 -6.33 9.09
CA ILE A 483 -25.73 -7.63 9.76
C ILE A 483 -26.64 -7.53 11.00
N ALA A 484 -26.57 -6.44 11.77
CA ALA A 484 -27.43 -6.22 12.94
C ALA A 484 -28.90 -6.12 12.54
N LYS A 485 -29.21 -5.37 11.48
CA LYS A 485 -30.58 -5.26 10.93
C LYS A 485 -31.13 -6.63 10.53
N GLU A 486 -30.36 -7.45 9.83
CA GLU A 486 -30.76 -8.82 9.48
C GLU A 486 -30.96 -9.73 10.71
N LEU A 487 -30.24 -9.48 11.79
CA LEU A 487 -30.31 -10.25 13.02
C LEU A 487 -31.43 -9.79 13.98
N GLY A 488 -32.20 -8.72 13.64
CA GLY A 488 -33.35 -8.25 14.37
C GLY A 488 -33.16 -6.94 15.16
N TRP A 489 -32.14 -6.16 14.84
CA TRP A 489 -31.93 -4.78 15.32
C TRP A 489 -32.19 -3.76 14.20
N PRO A 490 -33.42 -3.50 13.77
CA PRO A 490 -33.72 -2.72 12.56
C PRO A 490 -33.33 -1.24 12.66
N ASN A 491 -33.28 -0.69 13.86
CA ASN A 491 -33.09 0.75 14.11
C ASN A 491 -31.65 1.09 14.55
N LEU A 492 -30.74 0.11 14.52
CA LEU A 492 -29.39 0.30 15.00
C LEU A 492 -28.54 1.04 13.95
N GLU A 493 -27.86 2.10 14.38
CA GLU A 493 -27.05 2.99 13.54
C GLU A 493 -25.68 3.25 14.17
N VAL A 494 -24.75 3.69 13.36
CA VAL A 494 -23.45 4.22 13.80
C VAL A 494 -23.64 5.69 14.15
N ARG A 495 -23.07 6.14 15.27
CA ARG A 495 -23.13 7.57 15.61
C ARG A 495 -22.45 8.44 14.58
N VAL A 496 -22.95 9.64 14.40
CA VAL A 496 -22.32 10.68 13.57
C VAL A 496 -20.90 10.98 14.09
N GLY A 497 -19.91 11.03 13.19
CA GLY A 497 -18.50 11.28 13.54
C GLY A 497 -17.66 10.05 13.89
N PHE A 498 -18.23 8.84 14.06
CA PHE A 498 -17.45 7.63 14.38
C PHE A 498 -16.38 7.31 13.33
N THR A 499 -16.67 7.49 12.06
CA THR A 499 -15.71 7.23 10.97
C THR A 499 -14.50 8.18 11.04
N ALA A 500 -14.74 9.44 11.41
CA ALA A 500 -13.68 10.41 11.63
C ALA A 500 -12.80 10.04 12.84
N ASP A 501 -13.40 9.60 13.93
CA ASP A 501 -12.69 9.14 15.12
C ASP A 501 -11.85 7.87 14.83
N MET A 502 -12.38 6.97 14.03
CA MET A 502 -11.68 5.76 13.60
C MET A 502 -10.48 6.11 12.71
N ALA A 503 -10.64 7.04 11.79
CA ALA A 503 -9.56 7.55 10.95
C ALA A 503 -8.47 8.25 11.78
N ALA A 504 -8.86 9.10 12.74
CA ALA A 504 -7.94 9.77 13.66
C ALA A 504 -7.17 8.76 14.54
N ARG A 505 -7.84 7.73 15.06
CA ARG A 505 -7.21 6.65 15.84
C ARG A 505 -6.21 5.86 15.00
N ASN A 506 -6.56 5.52 13.76
CA ASN A 506 -5.65 4.82 12.83
C ASN A 506 -4.44 5.69 12.47
N ALA A 507 -4.63 7.00 12.25
CA ALA A 507 -3.56 7.95 12.00
C ALA A 507 -2.61 8.07 13.20
N LEU A 508 -3.14 8.09 14.43
CA LEU A 508 -2.34 8.11 15.66
C LEU A 508 -1.53 6.82 15.83
N MET A 509 -2.13 5.66 15.53
CA MET A 509 -1.42 4.37 15.56
C MET A 509 -0.31 4.31 14.50
N THR A 510 -0.56 4.83 13.31
CA THR A 510 0.43 4.91 12.23
C THR A 510 1.56 5.88 12.60
N LYS A 511 1.25 7.05 13.17
CA LYS A 511 2.25 8.01 13.67
C LYS A 511 3.04 7.44 14.86
N ALA A 512 2.42 6.67 15.74
CA ALA A 512 3.13 5.98 16.82
C ALA A 512 4.07 4.89 16.29
N ALA A 513 3.64 4.17 15.25
CA ALA A 513 4.48 3.17 14.57
C ALA A 513 5.60 3.79 13.73
N SER A 514 5.40 4.98 13.15
CA SER A 514 6.44 5.71 12.41
C SER A 514 7.44 6.35 13.37
N LYS A 515 7.01 6.90 14.51
CA LYS A 515 7.92 7.42 15.55
C LYS A 515 8.81 6.35 16.18
N THR A 516 8.41 5.07 16.15
CA THR A 516 9.29 3.95 16.53
C THR A 516 10.28 3.58 15.43
N LYS A 517 10.11 4.09 14.20
CA LYS A 517 11.04 3.90 13.07
C LYS A 517 12.06 5.03 12.92
N ASP A 518 11.80 6.20 13.45
CA ASP A 518 12.82 7.23 13.58
C ASP A 518 13.85 6.70 14.58
N ARG A 519 14.92 6.10 14.04
CA ARG A 519 16.10 5.73 14.82
C ARG A 519 16.52 7.02 15.52
N LYS A 520 16.41 7.08 16.84
CA LYS A 520 17.04 8.15 17.61
C LYS A 520 18.51 8.14 17.21
N GLU A 521 19.02 9.28 16.77
CA GLU A 521 20.44 9.49 16.64
C GLU A 521 21.07 9.17 17.99
N VAL A 522 21.84 8.10 18.02
CA VAL A 522 22.43 7.59 19.26
C VAL A 522 23.76 8.29 19.54
N PHE A 523 24.46 8.68 18.44
CA PHE A 523 25.78 9.30 18.51
C PHE A 523 25.71 10.74 17.99
N GLU A 524 26.38 11.66 18.69
CA GLU A 524 26.67 13.00 18.16
C GLU A 524 27.86 12.87 17.19
N ILE A 525 27.61 13.08 15.90
CA ILE A 525 28.58 12.85 14.84
C ILE A 525 28.93 14.09 14.01
N SER A 526 28.46 15.27 14.42
CA SER A 526 28.70 16.54 13.69
C SER A 526 30.17 16.81 13.33
N ASP A 527 31.11 16.29 14.13
CA ASP A 527 32.54 16.50 13.99
C ASP A 527 33.31 15.22 13.56
N ILE A 528 32.59 14.16 13.11
CA ILE A 528 33.18 12.89 12.71
C ILE A 528 33.07 12.73 11.19
N GLU A 529 34.19 12.56 10.51
CA GLU A 529 34.21 12.31 9.06
C GLU A 529 33.62 10.93 8.72
N ALA A 530 32.96 10.82 7.54
CA ALA A 530 32.42 9.58 7.04
C ALA A 530 33.52 8.53 6.84
N THR A 531 33.26 7.28 7.24
CA THR A 531 34.21 6.18 7.11
C THR A 531 34.30 5.71 5.65
N GLN A 532 35.53 5.49 5.15
CA GLN A 532 35.74 4.90 3.82
C GLN A 532 35.33 3.42 3.82
N LEU A 533 34.47 3.03 2.85
CA LEU A 533 33.87 1.70 2.79
C LEU A 533 34.61 0.80 1.79
N ASP A 534 35.63 0.06 2.23
CA ASP A 534 36.46 -0.78 1.35
C ASP A 534 35.82 -2.13 1.01
N PHE A 535 34.78 -2.57 1.73
CA PHE A 535 34.08 -3.83 1.49
C PHE A 535 33.29 -3.90 0.18
N TYR A 536 33.13 -2.76 -0.51
CA TYR A 536 32.54 -2.74 -1.85
C TYR A 536 33.56 -2.95 -2.97
N GLU A 537 34.82 -2.59 -2.74
CA GLU A 537 35.89 -2.72 -3.72
C GLU A 537 36.42 -4.17 -3.80
N ASP A 538 36.63 -4.79 -2.63
CA ASP A 538 37.02 -6.20 -2.52
C ASP A 538 36.21 -6.92 -1.45
N THR A 539 35.12 -7.58 -1.88
CA THR A 539 34.27 -8.38 -1.00
C THR A 539 34.95 -9.64 -0.45
N GLY A 540 36.07 -10.05 -1.01
CA GLY A 540 36.88 -11.21 -0.59
C GLY A 540 37.98 -10.86 0.41
N ALA A 541 38.34 -9.58 0.56
CA ALA A 541 39.33 -9.15 1.54
C ALA A 541 38.84 -9.37 2.97
N LEU A 542 39.72 -9.91 3.79
CA LEU A 542 39.45 -10.25 5.19
C LEU A 542 40.32 -9.48 6.18
N GLU A 543 41.35 -8.80 5.71
CA GLU A 543 42.28 -8.02 6.53
C GLU A 543 42.49 -6.64 5.93
N PHE A 544 42.63 -5.62 6.76
CA PHE A 544 42.93 -4.26 6.34
C PHE A 544 43.70 -3.49 7.41
N GLN A 545 44.34 -2.40 7.01
CA GLN A 545 44.98 -1.43 7.89
C GLN A 545 44.13 -0.18 7.95
N ALA A 546 43.96 0.37 9.14
CA ALA A 546 43.19 1.58 9.38
C ALA A 546 43.76 2.38 10.55
N GLU A 547 43.24 3.58 10.75
CA GLU A 547 43.53 4.42 11.90
C GLU A 547 42.26 4.56 12.77
N VAL A 548 42.39 4.31 14.08
CA VAL A 548 41.31 4.59 15.04
C VAL A 548 41.24 6.08 15.25
N LEU A 549 40.12 6.68 14.85
CA LEU A 549 39.85 8.10 15.01
C LEU A 549 39.18 8.40 16.34
N HIS A 550 38.16 7.62 16.71
CA HIS A 550 37.39 7.80 17.93
C HIS A 550 37.10 6.49 18.64
N CYS A 551 37.08 6.54 19.99
CA CYS A 551 36.62 5.46 20.83
C CYS A 551 35.64 6.02 21.86
N ILE A 552 34.35 5.74 21.67
CA ILE A 552 33.25 6.35 22.42
C ILE A 552 32.74 5.35 23.45
N PRO A 553 32.78 5.67 24.77
CA PRO A 553 32.18 4.82 25.77
C PRO A 553 30.64 4.83 25.67
N LEU A 554 30.04 3.65 25.71
CA LEU A 554 28.60 3.49 25.61
C LEU A 554 27.91 3.71 26.94
N THR A 555 26.98 4.64 26.99
CA THR A 555 26.09 4.84 28.14
C THR A 555 24.91 3.86 28.09
N LYS A 556 24.23 3.69 29.24
CA LYS A 556 23.01 2.85 29.28
C LYS A 556 21.93 3.33 28.33
N ASP A 557 21.78 4.64 28.16
CA ASP A 557 20.80 5.24 27.27
C ASP A 557 21.16 4.98 25.81
N MET A 558 22.44 5.08 25.42
CA MET A 558 22.92 4.71 24.09
C MET A 558 22.68 3.23 23.80
N ILE A 559 23.00 2.34 24.74
CA ILE A 559 22.76 0.89 24.60
C ILE A 559 21.27 0.60 24.44
N SER A 560 20.40 1.30 25.17
CA SER A 560 18.93 1.14 25.03
C SER A 560 18.38 1.64 23.70
N GLY A 561 19.05 2.59 23.06
CA GLY A 561 18.73 3.08 21.72
C GLY A 561 19.27 2.20 20.58
N LEU A 562 20.22 1.30 20.88
CA LEU A 562 20.80 0.37 19.93
C LEU A 562 20.11 -0.99 19.99
N THR A 563 19.80 -1.57 18.84
CA THR A 563 19.28 -2.93 18.75
C THR A 563 20.41 -3.84 18.29
N PHE A 564 20.91 -4.70 19.17
CA PHE A 564 21.90 -5.72 18.81
C PHE A 564 21.20 -7.00 18.35
N SER A 565 21.79 -7.72 17.40
CA SER A 565 21.27 -9.01 16.95
C SER A 565 21.33 -10.04 18.08
N GLY A 566 20.40 -11.02 18.10
CA GLY A 566 20.47 -12.15 19.07
C GLY A 566 21.67 -13.08 18.87
N GLU A 567 22.57 -12.76 17.94
CA GLU A 567 23.83 -13.46 17.68
C GLU A 567 25.04 -12.80 18.40
N VAL A 568 24.83 -11.67 19.08
CA VAL A 568 25.86 -10.97 19.87
C VAL A 568 26.00 -11.66 21.25
N GLU A 569 27.18 -12.14 21.57
CA GLU A 569 27.44 -12.96 22.75
C GLU A 569 27.50 -12.15 24.08
N SER A 570 27.87 -10.85 23.99
CA SER A 570 27.98 -9.96 25.13
C SER A 570 27.59 -8.54 24.80
N ILE A 571 27.25 -7.73 25.81
CA ILE A 571 26.88 -6.31 25.61
C ILE A 571 28.16 -5.49 25.43
N PRO A 572 28.31 -4.76 24.28
CA PRO A 572 29.49 -3.92 24.06
C PRO A 572 29.55 -2.75 25.04
N SER A 573 30.74 -2.28 25.31
CA SER A 573 30.99 -1.14 26.20
C SER A 573 31.53 0.09 25.46
N TYR A 574 32.05 -0.09 24.25
CA TYR A 574 32.64 0.97 23.43
C TYR A 574 32.21 0.88 21.98
N ALA A 575 32.11 2.03 21.31
CA ALA A 575 31.96 2.17 19.87
C ALA A 575 33.22 2.79 19.30
N VAL A 576 33.91 2.10 18.39
CA VAL A 576 35.17 2.50 17.77
C VAL A 576 34.92 2.94 16.35
N VAL A 577 35.39 4.11 15.97
CA VAL A 577 35.35 4.66 14.61
C VAL A 577 36.74 4.66 14.01
N THR A 578 36.87 4.14 12.79
CA THR A 578 38.11 4.13 12.01
C THR A 578 37.96 4.98 10.75
N ASP A 579 39.06 5.43 10.15
CA ASP A 579 39.09 6.18 8.89
C ASP A 579 38.51 5.37 7.71
N ARG A 580 38.76 4.06 7.71
CA ARG A 580 38.30 3.08 6.70
C ARG A 580 37.96 1.75 7.33
N THR A 581 37.15 0.92 6.61
CA THR A 581 36.77 -0.39 7.12
C THR A 581 36.40 -1.38 6.01
N LEU A 582 36.69 -2.67 6.25
CA LEU A 582 36.11 -3.82 5.53
C LEU A 582 34.90 -4.43 6.25
N PHE A 583 34.61 -4.05 7.49
CA PHE A 583 33.45 -4.53 8.23
C PHE A 583 32.16 -3.94 7.64
N TYR A 584 31.28 -4.80 7.14
CA TYR A 584 29.94 -4.40 6.69
C TYR A 584 29.06 -4.05 7.88
N PRO A 585 28.48 -2.87 7.94
CA PRO A 585 27.53 -2.51 9.01
C PRO A 585 26.16 -3.14 8.76
N GLU A 586 25.41 -3.41 9.82
CA GLU A 586 24.04 -3.89 9.67
C GLU A 586 23.22 -2.97 8.76
N GLY A 587 22.72 -3.52 7.65
CA GLY A 587 21.95 -2.76 6.67
C GLY A 587 21.22 -3.65 5.66
N GLY A 588 20.09 -3.18 5.12
CA GLY A 588 19.31 -3.95 4.14
C GLY A 588 18.86 -5.33 4.64
N GLY A 589 18.76 -5.51 5.97
CA GLY A 589 18.44 -6.78 6.62
C GLY A 589 19.61 -7.77 6.69
N GLN A 590 20.81 -7.43 6.22
CA GLN A 590 22.04 -8.20 6.50
C GLN A 590 22.61 -7.74 7.84
N LEU A 591 22.93 -8.70 8.71
CA LEU A 591 23.57 -8.41 10.00
C LEU A 591 24.99 -7.88 9.79
N GLY A 592 25.48 -7.12 10.78
CA GLY A 592 26.83 -6.59 10.80
C GLY A 592 27.89 -7.69 10.90
N ASP A 593 29.04 -7.41 10.30
CA ASP A 593 30.20 -8.26 10.44
C ASP A 593 30.75 -8.23 11.85
N GLN A 594 31.43 -9.32 12.22
CA GLN A 594 32.19 -9.52 13.44
C GLN A 594 33.64 -9.85 13.09
N GLY A 595 34.51 -9.74 14.06
CA GLY A 595 35.93 -10.03 13.86
C GLY A 595 36.78 -9.43 14.96
N ARG A 596 37.95 -8.91 14.61
CA ARG A 596 38.96 -8.42 15.56
C ARG A 596 39.67 -7.17 15.03
N LEU A 597 39.99 -6.29 15.96
CA LEU A 597 40.93 -5.18 15.75
C LEU A 597 42.20 -5.49 16.55
N LEU A 598 43.33 -5.45 15.89
CA LEU A 598 44.65 -5.65 16.51
C LEU A 598 45.34 -4.30 16.63
N GLN A 599 45.66 -3.89 17.83
CA GLN A 599 46.43 -2.67 18.10
C GLN A 599 47.60 -3.00 19.01
N ASP A 600 48.80 -2.75 18.52
CA ASP A 600 50.04 -3.25 19.10
C ASP A 600 50.00 -4.79 19.27
N ASP A 601 50.23 -5.29 20.49
CA ASP A 601 50.10 -6.71 20.82
C ASP A 601 48.74 -7.10 21.40
N ASN A 602 47.75 -6.20 21.37
CA ASN A 602 46.43 -6.43 21.96
C ASN A 602 45.38 -6.75 20.91
N GLU A 603 44.48 -7.66 21.27
CA GLU A 603 43.34 -8.07 20.46
C GLU A 603 42.03 -7.57 21.05
N PHE A 604 41.19 -6.95 20.20
CA PHE A 604 39.87 -6.40 20.56
C PHE A 604 38.83 -7.05 19.69
N VAL A 605 37.89 -7.79 20.28
CA VAL A 605 36.81 -8.45 19.56
C VAL A 605 35.77 -7.40 19.13
N VAL A 606 35.43 -7.37 17.84
CA VAL A 606 34.32 -6.61 17.28
C VAL A 606 33.08 -7.48 17.32
N LEU A 607 32.16 -7.13 18.22
CA LEU A 607 30.94 -7.88 18.51
C LEU A 607 29.80 -7.62 17.53
N ASP A 608 29.75 -6.42 16.95
CA ASP A 608 28.78 -5.99 15.95
C ASP A 608 29.32 -4.75 15.22
N THR A 609 28.73 -4.46 14.06
CA THR A 609 29.08 -3.28 13.26
C THR A 609 27.80 -2.60 12.78
N LYS A 610 27.68 -1.28 13.03
CA LYS A 610 26.51 -0.46 12.62
C LYS A 610 26.97 0.84 12.01
N SER A 611 26.03 1.52 11.31
CA SER A 611 26.26 2.82 10.69
C SER A 611 25.25 3.86 11.16
N GLN A 612 25.71 5.11 11.25
CA GLN A 612 24.88 6.29 11.37
C GLN A 612 25.48 7.39 10.49
N ASP A 613 24.73 7.92 9.54
CA ASP A 613 25.08 9.02 8.60
C ASP A 613 26.46 8.89 7.95
N GLY A 614 26.82 7.66 7.50
CA GLY A 614 28.07 7.38 6.83
C GLY A 614 29.26 7.07 7.75
N VAL A 615 29.09 7.23 9.07
CA VAL A 615 30.10 6.81 10.06
C VAL A 615 29.86 5.36 10.48
N ILE A 616 30.90 4.52 10.47
CA ILE A 616 30.82 3.11 10.86
C ILE A 616 31.35 2.93 12.27
N PHE A 617 30.52 2.31 13.11
CA PHE A 617 30.81 2.00 14.51
C PHE A 617 31.10 0.52 14.69
N HIS A 618 32.32 0.21 15.18
CA HIS A 618 32.75 -1.14 15.55
C HIS A 618 32.55 -1.30 17.05
N PHE A 619 31.69 -2.19 17.48
CA PHE A 619 31.34 -2.37 18.90
C PHE A 619 32.25 -3.34 19.60
N THR A 620 32.92 -2.90 20.67
CA THR A 620 33.91 -3.68 21.42
C THR A 620 33.62 -3.68 22.91
N GLU A 621 34.18 -4.65 23.66
CA GLU A 621 34.10 -4.67 25.12
C GLU A 621 35.14 -3.78 25.79
N LYS A 622 36.30 -3.60 25.13
CA LYS A 622 37.46 -2.87 25.69
C LYS A 622 37.74 -1.63 24.80
N PRO A 623 38.25 -0.56 25.41
CA PRO A 623 38.57 0.67 24.67
C PRO A 623 39.84 0.48 23.81
N LEU A 624 39.84 1.07 22.61
CA LEU A 624 41.02 1.27 21.79
C LEU A 624 41.53 2.71 21.95
N VAL A 625 42.77 2.95 21.67
CA VAL A 625 43.36 4.29 21.64
C VAL A 625 43.48 4.78 20.19
N PRO A 626 43.44 6.11 19.92
CA PRO A 626 43.71 6.61 18.58
C PRO A 626 45.08 6.16 18.04
N GLY A 627 45.13 5.78 16.76
CA GLY A 627 46.33 5.30 16.09
C GLY A 627 46.10 4.09 15.18
N GLU A 628 47.17 3.56 14.61
CA GLU A 628 47.15 2.46 13.68
C GLU A 628 46.49 1.20 14.26
N VAL A 629 45.71 0.50 13.47
CA VAL A 629 45.03 -0.73 13.82
C VAL A 629 44.95 -1.64 12.59
N LYS A 630 45.09 -2.96 12.81
CA LYS A 630 44.80 -3.97 11.81
C LYS A 630 43.46 -4.61 12.07
N GLY A 631 42.51 -4.49 11.15
CA GLY A 631 41.22 -5.18 11.19
C GLY A 631 41.27 -6.56 10.55
N ILE A 632 40.66 -7.55 11.18
CA ILE A 632 40.53 -8.93 10.69
C ILE A 632 39.09 -9.36 10.86
N LEU A 633 38.42 -9.68 9.73
CA LEU A 633 37.04 -10.13 9.72
C LEU A 633 36.94 -11.61 10.14
N ASP A 634 35.82 -11.98 10.74
CA ASP A 634 35.41 -13.37 10.86
C ASP A 634 35.02 -13.90 9.48
N ARG A 635 35.89 -14.75 8.93
CA ARG A 635 35.78 -15.29 7.58
C ARG A 635 34.53 -16.13 7.39
N ASP A 636 34.24 -17.00 8.36
CA ASP A 636 33.14 -17.96 8.21
C ASP A 636 31.81 -17.27 8.35
N ARG A 637 31.71 -16.30 9.27
CA ARG A 637 30.53 -15.43 9.39
C ARG A 637 30.29 -14.59 8.13
N ARG A 638 31.32 -13.86 7.62
CA ARG A 638 31.22 -13.06 6.39
C ARG A 638 30.72 -13.90 5.22
N LYS A 639 31.36 -15.06 5.01
CA LYS A 639 30.97 -15.98 3.96
C LYS A 639 29.51 -16.42 4.10
N GLN A 640 29.10 -16.82 5.29
CA GLN A 640 27.75 -17.29 5.55
C GLN A 640 26.69 -16.19 5.37
N LEU A 641 26.98 -14.93 5.75
CA LEU A 641 26.12 -13.79 5.46
C LEU A 641 26.00 -13.52 3.97
N MET A 642 27.08 -13.64 3.20
CA MET A 642 27.07 -13.53 1.73
C MET A 642 26.31 -14.69 1.07
N ASP A 643 26.45 -15.93 1.56
CA ASP A 643 25.70 -17.11 1.11
C ASP A 643 24.21 -16.87 1.28
N HIS A 644 23.78 -16.46 2.47
CA HIS A 644 22.38 -16.17 2.77
C HIS A 644 21.83 -14.97 2.01
N HIS A 645 22.63 -13.89 1.84
CA HIS A 645 22.17 -12.71 1.11
C HIS A 645 21.94 -13.02 -0.36
N THR A 646 22.90 -13.69 -0.99
CA THR A 646 22.78 -14.10 -2.40
C THR A 646 21.65 -15.11 -2.60
N ALA A 647 21.50 -16.06 -1.67
CA ALA A 647 20.37 -17.01 -1.69
C ALA A 647 19.00 -16.31 -1.60
N VAL A 648 18.86 -15.26 -0.79
CA VAL A 648 17.61 -14.47 -0.69
C VAL A 648 17.25 -13.84 -2.03
N HIS A 649 18.23 -13.29 -2.78
CA HIS A 649 17.99 -12.76 -4.12
C HIS A 649 17.53 -13.86 -5.09
N ILE A 650 18.22 -15.00 -5.10
CA ILE A 650 17.90 -16.13 -5.99
C ILE A 650 16.51 -16.69 -5.67
N VAL A 651 16.18 -16.90 -4.39
CA VAL A 651 14.87 -17.40 -3.97
C VAL A 651 13.76 -16.37 -4.27
N GLY A 652 14.04 -15.08 -4.09
CA GLY A 652 13.09 -14.00 -4.46
C GLY A 652 12.79 -13.99 -5.95
N GLY A 653 13.82 -14.09 -6.81
CA GLY A 653 13.67 -14.23 -8.24
C GLY A 653 12.94 -15.51 -8.65
N ALA A 654 13.25 -16.65 -8.01
CA ALA A 654 12.57 -17.93 -8.26
C ALA A 654 11.08 -17.86 -7.86
N ALA A 655 10.77 -17.28 -6.70
CA ALA A 655 9.39 -17.09 -6.26
C ALA A 655 8.60 -16.22 -7.26
N ARG A 656 9.21 -15.14 -7.78
CA ARG A 656 8.58 -14.28 -8.79
C ARG A 656 8.33 -15.02 -10.10
N ASN A 657 9.25 -15.87 -10.52
CA ASN A 657 9.10 -16.68 -11.75
C ASN A 657 8.01 -17.75 -11.61
N ILE A 658 7.90 -18.40 -10.46
CA ILE A 658 6.93 -19.50 -10.23
C ILE A 658 5.53 -18.97 -9.88
N LEU A 659 5.46 -17.94 -9.03
CA LEU A 659 4.18 -17.48 -8.46
C LEU A 659 3.60 -16.27 -9.20
N GLY A 660 4.45 -15.54 -9.93
CA GLY A 660 4.04 -14.36 -10.70
C GLY A 660 4.65 -13.05 -10.21
N PRO A 661 4.50 -11.99 -11.00
CA PRO A 661 5.16 -10.70 -10.81
C PRO A 661 4.66 -9.89 -9.61
N HIS A 662 3.54 -10.28 -8.99
CA HIS A 662 3.04 -9.70 -7.73
C HIS A 662 3.93 -10.03 -6.52
N ILE A 663 4.91 -10.90 -6.68
CA ILE A 663 5.87 -11.23 -5.63
C ILE A 663 6.81 -10.05 -5.43
N TRP A 664 6.75 -9.46 -4.26
CA TRP A 664 7.57 -8.33 -3.83
C TRP A 664 8.16 -8.60 -2.45
N GLN A 665 9.37 -8.14 -2.18
CA GLN A 665 9.98 -8.27 -0.86
C GLN A 665 9.27 -7.35 0.16
N ALA A 666 8.50 -7.94 1.07
CA ALA A 666 7.89 -7.23 2.19
C ALA A 666 8.84 -7.02 3.37
N GLY A 667 9.89 -7.82 3.44
CA GLY A 667 10.94 -7.73 4.43
C GLY A 667 11.96 -8.84 4.29
N SER A 668 13.14 -8.67 4.87
CA SER A 668 14.18 -9.70 4.88
C SER A 668 15.10 -9.56 6.10
N ASN A 669 15.75 -10.68 6.46
CA ASN A 669 16.84 -10.71 7.45
C ASN A 669 17.83 -11.78 7.04
N LYS A 670 19.12 -11.48 7.04
CA LYS A 670 20.20 -12.37 6.65
C LYS A 670 21.17 -12.48 7.83
N GLY A 671 20.96 -13.51 8.65
CA GLY A 671 21.82 -13.86 9.77
C GLY A 671 22.80 -14.97 9.41
N ALA A 672 23.69 -15.33 10.35
CA ALA A 672 24.64 -16.42 10.14
C ALA A 672 24.00 -17.81 10.20
N ARG A 673 22.88 -17.97 10.94
CA ARG A 673 22.22 -19.27 11.12
C ARG A 673 21.20 -19.60 10.01
N TYR A 674 20.48 -18.61 9.57
CA TYR A 674 19.46 -18.70 8.50
C TYR A 674 19.15 -17.31 7.96
N ALA A 675 18.59 -17.26 6.76
CA ALA A 675 17.98 -16.08 6.20
C ALA A 675 16.46 -16.17 6.24
N ARG A 676 15.82 -15.02 6.26
CA ARG A 676 14.37 -14.84 6.19
C ARG A 676 14.04 -13.91 5.04
N LEU A 677 13.12 -14.34 4.19
CA LEU A 677 12.53 -13.55 3.13
C LEU A 677 11.01 -13.52 3.31
N ASP A 678 10.45 -12.34 3.48
CA ASP A 678 9.00 -12.13 3.51
C ASP A 678 8.57 -11.61 2.13
N ILE A 679 7.68 -12.34 1.47
CA ILE A 679 7.19 -12.02 0.11
C ILE A 679 5.70 -11.71 0.14
N THR A 680 5.28 -10.79 -0.72
CA THR A 680 3.85 -10.55 -0.95
C THR A 680 3.25 -11.70 -1.72
N HIS A 681 2.16 -12.29 -1.22
CA HIS A 681 1.42 -13.33 -1.94
C HIS A 681 -0.01 -13.41 -1.43
N HIS A 682 -0.95 -13.64 -2.32
CA HIS A 682 -2.39 -13.63 -2.03
C HIS A 682 -2.90 -14.89 -1.28
N SER A 683 -2.13 -15.97 -1.23
CA SER A 683 -2.52 -17.25 -0.60
C SER A 683 -1.34 -17.84 0.17
N ARG A 684 -1.61 -18.91 0.96
CA ARG A 684 -0.53 -19.71 1.53
C ARG A 684 0.15 -20.52 0.44
N LEU A 685 1.47 -20.61 0.53
CA LEU A 685 2.23 -21.46 -0.37
C LEU A 685 1.94 -22.94 -0.13
N THR A 686 1.67 -23.64 -1.19
CA THR A 686 1.57 -25.11 -1.19
C THR A 686 2.97 -25.72 -1.13
N ARG A 687 3.02 -26.99 -0.74
CA ARG A 687 4.27 -27.73 -0.73
C ARG A 687 4.89 -27.83 -2.13
N GLN A 688 4.08 -28.01 -3.16
CA GLN A 688 4.54 -28.08 -4.55
C GLN A 688 5.16 -26.77 -5.03
N GLU A 689 4.56 -25.62 -4.66
CA GLU A 689 5.11 -24.31 -4.99
C GLU A 689 6.45 -24.07 -4.28
N ILE A 690 6.58 -24.48 -3.01
CA ILE A 690 7.83 -24.35 -2.26
C ILE A 690 8.92 -25.21 -2.89
N GLU A 691 8.62 -26.47 -3.25
CA GLU A 691 9.54 -27.38 -3.94
C GLU A 691 9.95 -26.81 -5.30
N ALA A 692 9.01 -26.28 -6.09
CA ALA A 692 9.31 -25.68 -7.39
C ALA A 692 10.22 -24.42 -7.28
N ILE A 693 9.99 -23.60 -6.24
CA ILE A 693 10.85 -22.42 -5.97
C ILE A 693 12.26 -22.88 -5.58
N GLU A 694 12.38 -23.88 -4.70
CA GLU A 694 13.67 -24.42 -4.27
C GLU A 694 14.42 -25.07 -5.42
N ASP A 695 13.76 -25.86 -6.25
CA ASP A 695 14.36 -26.51 -7.44
C ASP A 695 14.84 -25.47 -8.45
N LEU A 696 14.02 -24.46 -8.77
CA LEU A 696 14.44 -23.40 -9.69
C LEU A 696 15.62 -22.60 -9.12
N ALA A 697 15.59 -22.30 -7.83
CA ALA A 697 16.69 -21.58 -7.19
C ALA A 697 18.00 -22.37 -7.23
N ASN A 698 17.97 -23.68 -6.95
CA ASN A 698 19.15 -24.54 -7.05
C ASN A 698 19.64 -24.70 -8.52
N ASN A 699 18.73 -24.79 -9.49
CA ASN A 699 19.10 -24.79 -10.91
C ASN A 699 19.83 -23.50 -11.32
N ILE A 700 19.45 -22.34 -10.79
CA ILE A 700 20.17 -21.09 -11.02
C ILE A 700 21.57 -21.14 -10.38
N VAL A 701 21.70 -21.67 -9.17
CA VAL A 701 22.99 -21.85 -8.52
C VAL A 701 23.90 -22.77 -9.36
N GLU A 702 23.37 -23.88 -9.85
CA GLU A 702 24.12 -24.84 -10.70
C GLU A 702 24.51 -24.25 -12.06
N SER A 703 23.63 -23.47 -12.69
CA SER A 703 23.93 -22.77 -13.95
C SER A 703 25.01 -21.69 -13.81
N ASN A 704 25.32 -21.32 -12.57
CA ASN A 704 26.39 -20.44 -12.15
C ASN A 704 26.49 -19.11 -12.90
N PRO A 705 25.41 -18.30 -12.97
CA PRO A 705 25.49 -16.97 -13.56
C PRO A 705 26.44 -16.07 -12.79
N LYS A 706 27.11 -15.18 -13.53
CA LYS A 706 27.93 -14.14 -12.91
C LYS A 706 27.06 -13.13 -12.18
N ILE A 707 27.48 -12.75 -10.99
CA ILE A 707 26.85 -11.69 -10.20
C ILE A 707 27.58 -10.37 -10.49
N LYS A 708 26.90 -9.48 -11.21
CA LYS A 708 27.41 -8.17 -11.56
C LYS A 708 27.01 -7.15 -10.50
N LYS A 709 27.93 -6.28 -10.15
CA LYS A 709 27.79 -5.22 -9.16
C LYS A 709 28.09 -3.89 -9.86
N GLU A 710 27.09 -3.06 -10.08
CA GLU A 710 27.22 -1.76 -10.75
C GLU A 710 26.78 -0.64 -9.81
N VAL A 711 27.44 0.50 -9.87
CA VAL A 711 26.99 1.74 -9.20
C VAL A 711 26.62 2.73 -10.29
N LEU A 712 25.34 3.07 -10.35
CA LEU A 712 24.74 3.93 -11.36
C LEU A 712 24.16 5.18 -10.70
N GLU A 713 24.03 6.26 -11.47
CA GLU A 713 23.16 7.37 -11.08
C GLU A 713 21.71 6.89 -11.04
N ARG A 714 20.93 7.37 -10.09
CA ARG A 714 19.54 6.92 -9.86
C ARG A 714 18.68 7.03 -11.13
N SER A 715 18.73 8.16 -11.82
CA SER A 715 18.01 8.38 -13.08
C SER A 715 18.43 7.41 -14.20
N GLU A 716 19.68 6.95 -14.20
CA GLU A 716 20.17 5.94 -15.13
C GLU A 716 19.66 4.55 -14.76
N ALA A 717 19.70 4.20 -13.48
CA ALA A 717 19.19 2.93 -12.97
C ALA A 717 17.68 2.79 -13.22
N ASP A 718 16.89 3.82 -12.92
CA ASP A 718 15.44 3.87 -13.14
C ASP A 718 15.09 3.71 -14.63
N ARG A 719 15.82 4.41 -15.51
CA ARG A 719 15.62 4.30 -16.97
C ARG A 719 15.99 2.93 -17.52
N LYS A 720 17.06 2.32 -16.99
CA LYS A 720 17.61 1.04 -17.50
C LYS A 720 16.82 -0.16 -16.99
N TYR A 721 16.37 -0.13 -15.75
CA TYR A 721 15.85 -1.30 -15.05
C TYR A 721 14.42 -1.11 -14.51
N GLY A 722 13.85 0.10 -14.62
CA GLY A 722 12.55 0.41 -14.02
C GLY A 722 12.59 0.43 -12.48
N PHE A 723 11.40 0.46 -11.86
CA PHE A 723 11.26 0.57 -10.40
C PHE A 723 11.24 -0.79 -9.68
N ASP A 724 11.23 -1.89 -10.42
CA ASP A 724 11.21 -3.25 -9.88
C ASP A 724 12.49 -3.62 -9.13
N ILE A 725 13.55 -2.85 -9.35
CA ILE A 725 14.82 -2.99 -8.62
C ILE A 725 14.70 -2.64 -7.13
N TYR A 726 13.67 -1.92 -6.70
CA TYR A 726 13.52 -1.43 -5.32
C TYR A 726 12.85 -2.44 -4.38
N GLN A 727 13.19 -3.71 -4.50
CA GLN A 727 12.63 -4.81 -3.70
C GLN A 727 12.81 -4.61 -2.19
N GLY A 728 13.95 -4.08 -1.76
CA GLY A 728 14.25 -3.79 -0.35
C GLY A 728 13.83 -2.39 0.12
N GLY A 729 13.13 -1.63 -0.73
CA GLY A 729 12.82 -0.21 -0.56
C GLY A 729 13.81 0.71 -1.29
N PRO A 730 13.41 1.96 -1.56
CA PRO A 730 14.24 2.91 -2.31
C PRO A 730 15.45 3.38 -1.48
N PRO A 731 16.66 3.37 -2.06
CA PRO A 731 17.83 3.99 -1.42
C PRO A 731 17.64 5.51 -1.28
N LYS A 732 18.22 6.09 -0.23
CA LYS A 732 18.15 7.55 0.02
C LYS A 732 19.17 8.37 -0.78
N HIS A 733 20.12 7.71 -1.47
CA HIS A 733 21.21 8.36 -2.19
C HIS A 733 20.91 8.47 -3.69
N ASN A 734 21.58 9.41 -4.37
CA ASN A 734 21.43 9.58 -5.81
C ASN A 734 22.22 8.52 -6.62
N ARG A 735 23.24 7.88 -6.02
CA ARG A 735 23.97 6.76 -6.61
C ARG A 735 23.49 5.44 -6.05
N ILE A 736 23.05 4.55 -6.91
CA ILE A 736 22.42 3.27 -6.56
C ILE A 736 23.36 2.13 -6.96
N ARG A 737 23.63 1.25 -6.00
CA ARG A 737 24.31 -0.02 -6.28
C ARG A 737 23.29 -1.05 -6.71
N VAL A 738 23.43 -1.55 -7.94
CA VAL A 738 22.58 -2.56 -8.57
C VAL A 738 23.32 -3.89 -8.62
N ILE A 739 22.67 -4.94 -8.14
CA ILE A 739 23.14 -6.32 -8.17
C ILE A 739 22.33 -7.07 -9.22
N SER A 740 23.01 -7.68 -10.21
CA SER A 740 22.37 -8.51 -11.24
C SER A 740 22.92 -9.93 -11.17
N ILE A 741 22.04 -10.93 -11.07
CA ILE A 741 22.38 -12.36 -11.12
C ILE A 741 22.03 -12.85 -12.53
N GLY A 742 22.97 -12.69 -13.46
CA GLY A 742 22.66 -12.80 -14.89
C GLY A 742 21.49 -11.90 -15.27
N ASP A 743 20.57 -12.43 -16.07
CA ASP A 743 19.28 -11.80 -16.42
C ASP A 743 18.12 -12.29 -15.52
N PHE A 744 18.43 -13.09 -14.50
CA PHE A 744 17.43 -13.77 -13.67
C PHE A 744 16.85 -12.88 -12.56
N ASP A 745 17.70 -12.09 -11.90
CA ASP A 745 17.27 -11.18 -10.83
C ASP A 745 18.13 -9.91 -10.83
N ILE A 746 17.48 -8.75 -10.74
CA ILE A 746 18.15 -7.44 -10.71
C ILE A 746 17.54 -6.61 -9.59
N GLN A 747 18.36 -6.18 -8.62
CA GLN A 747 17.88 -5.42 -7.47
C GLN A 747 18.86 -4.33 -7.03
N ALA A 748 18.33 -3.22 -6.55
CA ALA A 748 19.09 -2.21 -5.82
C ALA A 748 19.44 -2.76 -4.43
N CYS A 749 20.71 -3.04 -4.19
CA CYS A 749 21.16 -3.69 -2.97
C CYS A 749 22.53 -3.21 -2.51
N GLY A 750 22.62 -2.78 -1.24
CA GLY A 750 23.85 -2.36 -0.58
C GLY A 750 24.60 -3.50 0.13
N GLY A 751 24.11 -4.74 0.12
CA GLY A 751 24.72 -5.84 0.86
C GLY A 751 25.94 -6.47 0.19
N THR A 752 26.59 -7.40 0.86
CA THR A 752 27.73 -8.14 0.34
C THR A 752 27.28 -9.39 -0.41
N HIS A 753 27.82 -9.61 -1.62
CA HIS A 753 27.46 -10.71 -2.49
C HIS A 753 28.69 -11.38 -3.07
N HIS A 754 28.57 -12.68 -3.41
CA HIS A 754 29.56 -13.40 -4.20
C HIS A 754 29.70 -12.84 -5.63
N ASP A 755 30.74 -13.27 -6.37
CA ASP A 755 30.90 -12.92 -7.78
C ASP A 755 30.22 -13.94 -8.71
N GLN A 756 29.93 -15.13 -8.20
CA GLN A 756 29.29 -16.22 -8.92
C GLN A 756 28.23 -16.91 -8.06
N ALA A 757 27.14 -17.31 -8.65
CA ALA A 757 26.03 -17.92 -7.94
C ALA A 757 26.41 -19.27 -7.31
N SER A 758 27.23 -20.08 -7.97
CA SER A 758 27.67 -21.40 -7.45
C SER A 758 28.46 -21.33 -6.14
N SER A 759 28.98 -20.15 -5.77
CA SER A 759 29.74 -19.96 -4.53
C SER A 759 28.93 -20.21 -3.26
N ILE A 760 27.57 -20.08 -3.34
CA ILE A 760 26.69 -20.32 -2.22
C ILE A 760 26.43 -21.80 -1.92
N GLY A 761 26.71 -22.68 -2.91
CA GLY A 761 26.40 -24.11 -2.81
C GLY A 761 24.88 -24.38 -2.80
N GLU A 762 24.49 -25.52 -2.25
CA GLU A 762 23.07 -25.90 -2.12
C GLU A 762 22.33 -24.94 -1.20
N LEU A 763 21.11 -24.56 -1.61
CA LEU A 763 20.19 -23.81 -0.75
C LEU A 763 18.93 -24.66 -0.47
N ARG A 764 18.25 -24.38 0.69
CA ARG A 764 17.01 -25.03 1.08
C ARG A 764 16.04 -24.04 1.71
N ILE A 765 14.76 -24.25 1.45
CA ILE A 765 13.65 -23.56 2.10
C ILE A 765 13.15 -24.42 3.26
N LEU A 766 13.54 -24.09 4.50
CA LEU A 766 13.22 -24.88 5.69
C LEU A 766 11.74 -24.82 6.05
N LYS A 767 11.12 -23.68 5.85
CA LYS A 767 9.75 -23.41 6.31
C LYS A 767 9.13 -22.26 5.52
N SER A 768 7.85 -22.41 5.20
CA SER A 768 6.96 -21.31 4.83
C SER A 768 5.93 -21.10 5.94
N SER A 769 5.59 -19.84 6.21
CA SER A 769 4.55 -19.47 7.17
C SER A 769 3.98 -18.09 6.85
N GLN A 770 2.67 -17.96 6.97
CA GLN A 770 2.01 -16.68 6.84
C GLN A 770 2.30 -15.80 8.07
N VAL A 771 2.88 -14.62 7.84
CA VAL A 771 3.19 -13.64 8.89
C VAL A 771 2.01 -12.75 9.16
N GLN A 772 1.40 -12.32 8.08
CA GLN A 772 0.16 -11.55 8.04
C GLN A 772 -0.56 -11.85 6.74
N ASP A 773 -1.81 -11.45 6.64
CA ASP A 773 -2.55 -11.61 5.40
C ASP A 773 -1.86 -10.86 4.25
N GLY A 774 -1.67 -11.56 3.13
CA GLY A 774 -0.93 -11.05 1.97
C GLY A 774 0.59 -11.13 2.07
N VAL A 775 1.17 -11.73 3.13
CA VAL A 775 2.63 -11.89 3.29
C VAL A 775 3.00 -13.27 3.79
N GLU A 776 3.76 -13.98 2.98
CA GLU A 776 4.36 -15.27 3.30
C GLU A 776 5.85 -15.11 3.64
N ARG A 777 6.28 -15.83 4.68
CA ARG A 777 7.67 -15.85 5.14
C ARG A 777 8.34 -17.15 4.76
N LEU A 778 9.45 -17.04 4.04
CA LEU A 778 10.35 -18.14 3.73
C LEU A 778 11.57 -18.07 4.66
N GLN A 779 11.89 -19.18 5.30
CA GLN A 779 13.12 -19.37 6.05
C GLN A 779 14.08 -20.19 5.20
N ILE A 780 15.26 -19.64 4.92
CA ILE A 780 16.21 -20.13 3.92
C ILE A 780 17.53 -20.42 4.60
N VAL A 781 18.19 -21.48 4.19
CA VAL A 781 19.61 -21.77 4.52
C VAL A 781 20.36 -22.04 3.22
N ALA A 782 21.65 -21.68 3.20
CA ALA A 782 22.55 -21.89 2.07
C ALA A 782 23.95 -22.21 2.54
N GLY A 783 24.76 -22.81 1.70
CA GLY A 783 26.15 -23.11 1.99
C GLY A 783 26.34 -24.12 3.11
N GLU A 784 27.13 -23.77 4.11
CA GLU A 784 27.43 -24.67 5.22
C GLU A 784 26.21 -24.99 6.08
N THR A 785 25.36 -23.96 6.36
CA THR A 785 24.13 -24.18 7.15
C THR A 785 23.14 -25.10 6.44
N SER A 786 23.08 -25.11 5.10
CA SER A 786 22.28 -26.08 4.34
C SER A 786 22.81 -27.51 4.52
N ARG A 787 24.12 -27.70 4.40
CA ARG A 787 24.77 -29.01 4.61
C ARG A 787 24.60 -29.52 6.03
N ASP A 788 24.72 -28.65 7.01
CA ASP A 788 24.52 -29.02 8.43
C ASP A 788 23.05 -29.38 8.69
N HIS A 789 22.13 -28.68 8.08
CA HIS A 789 20.71 -29.03 8.14
C HIS A 789 20.45 -30.42 7.55
N SER A 790 20.98 -30.71 6.36
CA SER A 790 20.84 -32.02 5.69
C SER A 790 21.42 -33.14 6.55
N ARG A 791 22.63 -32.99 7.07
CA ARG A 791 23.26 -33.94 7.99
C ARG A 791 22.44 -34.19 9.27
N ARG A 792 21.86 -33.11 9.81
CA ARG A 792 20.99 -33.22 10.99
C ARG A 792 19.73 -34.00 10.67
N GLN A 793 19.09 -33.76 9.53
CA GLN A 793 17.91 -34.51 9.10
C GLN A 793 18.23 -35.99 8.87
N GLU A 794 19.33 -36.31 8.19
CA GLU A 794 19.82 -37.70 8.02
C GLU A 794 20.03 -38.40 9.36
N ARG A 795 20.64 -37.72 10.34
CA ARG A 795 20.84 -38.27 11.69
C ARG A 795 19.53 -38.55 12.37
N ILE A 796 18.58 -37.61 12.37
CA ILE A 796 17.25 -37.79 12.99
C ILE A 796 16.52 -38.96 12.33
N LEU A 797 16.58 -39.07 10.99
CA LEU A 797 15.95 -40.17 10.26
C LEU A 797 16.62 -41.51 10.60
N SER A 798 17.94 -41.57 10.71
CA SER A 798 18.68 -42.73 11.09
C SER A 798 18.34 -43.21 12.52
N GLU A 799 18.35 -42.29 13.48
CA GLU A 799 17.98 -42.55 14.85
C GLU A 799 16.52 -43.06 14.98
N ALA A 800 15.58 -42.43 14.25
CA ALA A 800 14.18 -42.87 14.24
C ALA A 800 14.01 -44.26 13.60
N SER A 801 14.78 -44.57 12.54
CA SER A 801 14.78 -45.84 11.86
C SER A 801 15.36 -46.95 12.74
N GLU A 802 16.40 -46.66 13.49
CA GLU A 802 17.01 -47.57 14.48
C GLU A 802 16.00 -47.94 15.59
N VAL A 803 15.28 -46.94 16.15
CA VAL A 803 14.26 -47.17 17.17
C VAL A 803 13.17 -48.12 16.72
N LEU A 804 12.75 -48.02 15.44
CA LEU A 804 11.72 -48.87 14.85
C LEU A 804 12.27 -50.14 14.16
N GLY A 805 13.60 -50.33 14.10
CA GLY A 805 14.27 -51.47 13.50
C GLY A 805 13.99 -51.63 12.00
N VAL A 806 13.83 -50.52 11.25
CA VAL A 806 13.50 -50.53 9.82
C VAL A 806 14.50 -49.70 9.03
N HIS A 807 14.54 -49.90 7.70
CA HIS A 807 15.28 -48.99 6.81
C HIS A 807 14.57 -47.63 6.74
N SER A 808 15.34 -46.54 6.52
CA SER A 808 14.78 -45.18 6.46
C SER A 808 13.64 -45.00 5.46
N ASP A 809 13.71 -45.71 4.33
CA ASP A 809 12.64 -45.68 3.30
C ASP A 809 11.33 -46.31 3.76
N ASP A 810 11.40 -47.28 4.70
CA ASP A 810 10.25 -47.94 5.28
C ASP A 810 9.71 -47.26 6.53
N LEU A 811 10.39 -46.19 7.02
CA LEU A 811 9.98 -45.48 8.21
C LEU A 811 8.54 -44.96 8.18
N PRO A 812 8.04 -44.32 7.10
CA PRO A 812 6.65 -43.86 7.03
C PRO A 812 5.63 -44.99 7.20
N LYS A 813 5.91 -46.15 6.58
CA LYS A 813 5.04 -47.33 6.70
C LYS A 813 5.07 -47.92 8.13
N ALA A 814 6.27 -48.00 8.72
CA ALA A 814 6.43 -48.49 10.07
C ALA A 814 5.74 -47.59 11.10
N VAL A 815 5.89 -46.28 10.99
CA VAL A 815 5.21 -45.31 11.86
C VAL A 815 3.70 -45.36 11.70
N SER A 816 3.18 -45.45 10.47
CA SER A 816 1.74 -45.58 10.22
C SER A 816 1.18 -46.85 10.85
N ARG A 817 1.87 -48.00 10.65
CA ARG A 817 1.48 -49.26 11.29
C ARG A 817 1.50 -49.17 12.82
N PHE A 818 2.56 -48.61 13.40
CA PHE A 818 2.69 -48.44 14.84
C PHE A 818 1.59 -47.52 15.40
N PHE A 819 1.25 -46.45 14.71
CA PHE A 819 0.17 -45.55 15.11
C PHE A 819 -1.21 -46.21 15.09
N GLU A 820 -1.51 -47.04 14.06
CA GLU A 820 -2.78 -47.78 13.99
C GLU A 820 -2.82 -48.88 15.08
N GLU A 821 -1.72 -49.60 15.31
CA GLU A 821 -1.60 -50.56 16.39
C GLU A 821 -1.77 -49.86 17.76
N TRP A 822 -1.13 -48.73 18.01
CA TRP A 822 -1.29 -47.97 19.23
C TRP A 822 -2.73 -47.51 19.46
N LYS A 823 -3.39 -47.01 18.40
CA LYS A 823 -4.79 -46.58 18.44
C LYS A 823 -5.74 -47.75 18.73
N SER A 824 -5.43 -48.89 18.14
CA SER A 824 -6.18 -50.14 18.41
C SER A 824 -5.99 -50.61 19.85
N GLN A 825 -4.76 -50.57 20.36
CA GLN A 825 -4.46 -50.91 21.76
C GLN A 825 -5.13 -49.94 22.73
N GLN A 826 -5.15 -48.64 22.48
CA GLN A 826 -5.87 -47.65 23.28
C GLN A 826 -7.40 -48.00 23.35
N LYS A 827 -8.04 -48.26 22.25
CA LYS A 827 -9.44 -48.72 22.24
C LYS A 827 -9.63 -50.02 23.01
N ARG A 828 -8.65 -50.93 22.90
CA ARG A 828 -8.71 -52.20 23.63
C ARG A 828 -8.55 -51.99 25.14
N ILE A 829 -7.66 -51.10 25.57
CA ILE A 829 -7.49 -50.68 26.96
C ILE A 829 -8.79 -50.08 27.50
N GLU A 830 -9.38 -49.07 26.79
CA GLU A 830 -10.67 -48.47 27.14
C GLU A 830 -11.77 -49.55 27.30
N SER A 831 -11.88 -50.46 26.32
CA SER A 831 -12.82 -51.59 26.37
C SER A 831 -12.60 -52.55 27.54
N LEU A 832 -11.33 -52.82 27.86
CA LEU A 832 -10.98 -53.69 29.00
C LEU A 832 -11.22 -52.97 30.34
N GLU A 833 -10.98 -51.68 30.42
CA GLU A 833 -11.31 -50.86 31.58
C GLU A 833 -12.83 -50.84 31.83
N GLU A 834 -13.62 -50.62 30.76
CA GLU A 834 -15.09 -50.73 30.84
C GLU A 834 -15.55 -52.12 31.28
N GLU A 835 -14.91 -53.17 30.76
CA GLU A 835 -15.25 -54.57 31.14
C GLU A 835 -14.87 -54.87 32.60
N ILE A 836 -13.71 -54.37 33.08
CA ILE A 836 -13.29 -54.48 34.51
C ILE A 836 -14.30 -53.74 35.39
N VAL A 837 -14.67 -52.52 35.04
CA VAL A 837 -15.69 -51.76 35.76
C VAL A 837 -17.01 -52.53 35.79
N ARG A 838 -17.43 -53.09 34.67
CA ARG A 838 -18.66 -53.88 34.57
C ARG A 838 -18.61 -55.16 35.40
N LEU A 839 -17.47 -55.91 35.36
CA LEU A 839 -17.27 -57.10 36.15
C LEU A 839 -17.21 -56.81 37.67
N ARG A 840 -16.53 -55.73 38.07
CA ARG A 840 -16.52 -55.26 39.46
C ARG A 840 -17.90 -54.80 39.93
N THR A 841 -18.67 -54.15 39.09
CA THR A 841 -20.05 -53.71 39.38
C THR A 841 -21.01 -54.89 39.45
N SER A 842 -20.79 -55.93 38.61
CA SER A 842 -21.65 -57.17 38.62
C SER A 842 -21.27 -58.17 39.71
N GLY A 843 -20.01 -58.13 40.20
CA GLY A 843 -19.51 -59.07 41.24
C GLY A 843 -19.63 -58.56 42.68
N GLY A 844 -20.21 -57.38 42.92
CA GLY A 844 -20.36 -56.75 44.23
C GLY A 844 -21.40 -57.47 45.08
N GLY A 845 -20.85 -58.35 45.94
CA GLY A 845 -21.64 -58.82 47.05
C GLY A 845 -21.82 -57.79 48.15
N ASP A 846 -22.94 -57.80 48.72
CA ASP A 846 -23.46 -57.42 50.02
C ASP A 846 -23.06 -56.11 50.76
N ASP A 847 -22.23 -55.23 50.24
CA ASP A 847 -21.93 -53.92 50.86
C ASP A 847 -22.87 -52.82 50.35
N SER A 848 -24.15 -53.01 50.38
CA SER A 848 -25.14 -51.99 50.05
C SER A 848 -25.81 -51.47 51.30
N VAL A 849 -25.87 -50.15 51.46
CA VAL A 849 -26.58 -49.44 52.52
C VAL A 849 -27.88 -48.87 52.00
N MET A 850 -28.96 -49.21 52.70
CA MET A 850 -30.27 -48.62 52.42
C MET A 850 -30.47 -47.36 53.21
N ILE A 851 -30.68 -46.24 52.52
CA ILE A 851 -31.01 -44.93 53.15
C ILE A 851 -32.30 -44.42 52.48
N ASP A 852 -33.35 -44.22 53.28
CA ASP A 852 -34.65 -43.69 52.78
C ASP A 852 -35.27 -44.50 51.65
N GLY A 853 -35.10 -45.80 51.63
CA GLY A 853 -35.70 -46.71 50.63
C GLY A 853 -34.86 -46.76 49.30
N VAL A 854 -33.73 -46.12 49.26
CA VAL A 854 -32.79 -46.21 48.12
C VAL A 854 -31.56 -47.00 48.47
N ARG A 855 -31.19 -47.95 47.60
CA ARG A 855 -29.99 -48.79 47.78
C ARG A 855 -28.76 -48.09 47.25
N TYR A 856 -27.82 -47.78 48.15
CA TYR A 856 -26.51 -47.18 47.85
C TYR A 856 -25.44 -48.26 47.83
N VAL A 857 -24.65 -48.32 46.77
CA VAL A 857 -23.45 -49.17 46.68
C VAL A 857 -22.25 -48.22 46.52
N ILE A 858 -21.35 -48.26 47.51
CA ILE A 858 -20.08 -47.51 47.46
C ILE A 858 -19.00 -48.46 46.99
N MET A 859 -18.39 -48.10 45.83
CA MET A 859 -17.24 -48.84 45.34
C MET A 859 -16.05 -47.89 45.16
N GLU A 860 -14.92 -48.30 45.72
CA GLU A 860 -13.65 -47.63 45.47
C GLU A 860 -13.01 -48.28 44.21
N VAL A 861 -12.81 -47.46 43.17
CA VAL A 861 -12.21 -47.89 41.90
C VAL A 861 -10.89 -47.21 41.71
N ASP A 862 -9.80 -47.93 41.94
CA ASP A 862 -8.45 -47.40 41.65
C ASP A 862 -8.26 -47.24 40.13
N GLY A 863 -7.87 -46.03 39.70
CA GLY A 863 -7.51 -45.72 38.30
C GLY A 863 -8.51 -44.94 37.45
N ALA A 864 -9.66 -44.48 38.00
CA ALA A 864 -10.56 -43.57 37.26
C ALA A 864 -10.03 -42.13 37.28
N VAL A 865 -9.48 -41.68 36.18
CA VAL A 865 -8.80 -40.38 36.10
C VAL A 865 -9.70 -39.28 35.47
N SER A 866 -10.96 -39.59 35.07
CA SER A 866 -11.84 -38.59 34.50
C SER A 866 -13.31 -38.85 34.88
N TYR A 867 -13.98 -37.78 35.39
CA TYR A 867 -15.41 -37.79 35.70
C TYR A 867 -16.34 -37.99 34.50
N THR A 868 -15.85 -38.00 33.26
CA THR A 868 -16.60 -38.39 32.07
C THR A 868 -16.94 -39.89 32.03
N HIS A 869 -16.19 -40.72 32.77
CA HIS A 869 -16.48 -42.14 32.89
C HIS A 869 -17.46 -42.49 34.00
N LEU A 870 -17.85 -41.50 34.83
CA LEU A 870 -18.80 -41.64 35.95
C LEU A 870 -20.21 -41.08 35.65
N THR A 871 -20.56 -40.84 34.40
CA THR A 871 -21.95 -40.56 34.04
C THR A 871 -22.78 -41.85 34.12
N LEU A 872 -23.30 -42.14 35.27
CA LEU A 872 -24.47 -43.04 35.40
C LEU A 872 -25.56 -42.51 34.45
N PRO A 873 -26.20 -43.38 33.67
CA PRO A 873 -27.31 -43.02 32.82
C PRO A 873 -28.42 -42.39 33.68
N THR A 874 -28.65 -41.11 33.48
CA THR A 874 -29.68 -40.31 34.15
C THR A 874 -31.13 -40.69 33.82
N LYS A 875 -31.38 -41.97 33.59
CA LYS A 875 -32.74 -42.53 33.44
C LYS A 875 -32.97 -43.60 34.49
N ARG A 876 -33.16 -43.18 35.72
CA ARG A 876 -34.00 -43.81 36.77
C ARG A 876 -33.76 -43.14 38.13
N ILE A 877 -34.23 -41.92 38.25
CA ILE A 877 -34.68 -41.41 39.50
C ILE A 877 -36.21 -41.38 39.39
N VAL A 878 -36.87 -42.36 39.90
CA VAL A 878 -38.24 -42.29 40.37
C VAL A 878 -38.15 -42.58 41.84
#